data_e316b3dacca729e02344a62bafd17acd
#
_entry.id   e316b3dacca729e02344a62bafd17acd
#
_cell.length_a   1.000
_cell.length_b   1.000
_cell.length_c   1.000
_cell.angle_alpha   90.00
_cell.angle_beta   90.00
_cell.angle_gamma   90.00
#
_symmetry.space_group_name_H-M   'P 1'
#
loop_
_entity.id
_entity.type
_entity.pdbx_description
1 polymer ?
#
loop_
_entity_poly.entity_id
_entity_poly.type
_entity_poly.pdbx_seq_one_letter_code
_entity_poly.pdbx_strand_id
1 'polypeptide(L)'
;MKQLITILLLSCALGAQAQHVMTVDVSRPTAKIQPTMYGIFFEDINFGADGGLYAELVKNRSFEFPQPFVGWVPFGNVTVQDAESCFDRNPHYVRIVNDGRLLRAGLDNEGYRGIGLKQGEEYRFTAYTRTPDARPMKLSIELVNSRGENLLKKEIEISGNSWQKQTVLLRSPFTDAHSRLRVVLLTEGTVDMDHISLFPVRTWKNRKNGLRADLVQALYDLNPGVFRFPGGCIIEGNTLATRYQWKNSVGPVENRPLNENRWNYTFKHKAFPDYFQSLGLGYYEYFLLSEDLGAEPLPVLSCGLSCQYESNEVVPLDELDPYVQDALDLIEFANGPVTSTWGKLRAEMGHPEPFHLKMIGIGNEQWDKVYTERLEVFTKAIRARYPDIKIVGSSGPNADGDKFDYLWPEMKRIGVDLVDEHYYMAPDWFFANAARYDSYDRRGPKVFAGEYASHDHPTGKANNFLTALSEAAFMTGLERNADVVHLATYAPLFAHVDAWQWNPDLIWFDNLRMMRTPNYYVQQMYGMNAGTDVLRLQMDGKPVAGQDSLYATASLDAPTGEIILKLVNAGSTPAQVQVNFNGLKKRQLIGGSCTYLQNCDWKTVNTLEQEALAPRIRPVQVGAQSLDLELQPRSFSVYRLH
;
A
#
# COMPACT_ATOMS: atom_id res chain seq x y z
N MET A 1 -80.93 24.91 -19.14
CA MET A 1 -79.65 24.95 -18.45
C MET A 1 -78.94 23.63 -18.76
N LYS A 2 -78.03 23.64 -19.70
CA LYS A 2 -77.20 22.48 -20.06
C LYS A 2 -75.84 22.69 -19.42
N GLN A 3 -75.47 21.82 -18.45
CA GLN A 3 -74.09 21.78 -17.89
C GLN A 3 -73.18 20.99 -18.83
N LEU A 4 -72.14 21.65 -19.32
CA LEU A 4 -71.02 21.03 -20.00
C LEU A 4 -70.05 20.49 -18.95
N ILE A 5 -69.85 19.20 -18.94
CA ILE A 5 -68.76 18.55 -18.17
C ILE A 5 -67.54 18.50 -19.08
N THR A 6 -66.50 19.28 -18.75
CA THR A 6 -65.19 19.22 -19.43
C THR A 6 -64.36 18.19 -18.71
N ILE A 7 -64.12 17.04 -19.36
CA ILE A 7 -63.16 16.02 -18.90
C ILE A 7 -61.76 16.47 -19.29
N LEU A 8 -60.96 16.81 -18.28
CA LEU A 8 -59.52 17.10 -18.44
C LEU A 8 -58.79 15.77 -18.50
N LEU A 9 -58.37 15.34 -19.69
CA LEU A 9 -57.45 14.23 -19.87
C LEU A 9 -56.04 14.70 -19.49
N LEU A 10 -55.59 14.31 -18.28
CA LEU A 10 -54.20 14.43 -17.87
C LEU A 10 -53.44 13.33 -18.59
N SER A 11 -52.79 13.65 -19.71
CA SER A 11 -51.81 12.78 -20.36
C SER A 11 -50.54 12.77 -19.49
N CYS A 12 -50.36 11.74 -18.66
CA CYS A 12 -49.05 11.39 -18.12
C CYS A 12 -48.17 11.00 -19.30
N ALA A 13 -47.36 11.93 -19.78
CA ALA A 13 -46.21 11.60 -20.61
C ALA A 13 -45.20 10.85 -19.70
N LEU A 14 -45.32 9.53 -19.64
CA LEU A 14 -44.20 8.67 -19.28
C LEU A 14 -43.15 8.95 -20.32
N GLY A 15 -42.16 9.77 -20.00
CA GLY A 15 -40.98 9.93 -20.83
C GLY A 15 -40.34 8.56 -20.99
N ALA A 16 -40.46 7.98 -22.18
CA ALA A 16 -39.70 6.79 -22.55
C ALA A 16 -38.21 7.19 -22.41
N GLN A 17 -37.57 6.78 -21.33
CA GLN A 17 -36.13 6.94 -21.18
C GLN A 17 -35.49 6.11 -22.28
N ALA A 18 -34.61 6.72 -23.08
CA ALA A 18 -33.96 6.04 -24.19
C ALA A 18 -33.22 4.80 -23.66
N GLN A 19 -33.48 3.66 -24.28
CA GLN A 19 -32.78 2.43 -23.93
C GLN A 19 -31.40 2.44 -24.59
N HIS A 20 -30.34 2.37 -23.77
CA HIS A 20 -28.96 2.23 -24.25
C HIS A 20 -28.70 0.80 -24.67
N VAL A 21 -28.28 0.59 -25.91
CA VAL A 21 -27.96 -0.75 -26.42
C VAL A 21 -26.46 -0.92 -26.50
N MET A 22 -25.94 -1.84 -25.71
CA MET A 22 -24.54 -2.25 -25.72
C MET A 22 -24.39 -3.62 -26.39
N THR A 23 -23.28 -3.84 -27.07
CA THR A 23 -22.98 -5.11 -27.73
C THR A 23 -21.62 -5.63 -27.26
N VAL A 24 -21.57 -6.90 -26.84
CA VAL A 24 -20.34 -7.61 -26.46
C VAL A 24 -20.07 -8.69 -27.50
N ASP A 25 -18.89 -8.66 -28.14
CA ASP A 25 -18.42 -9.74 -29.02
C ASP A 25 -17.60 -10.75 -28.20
N VAL A 26 -18.22 -11.89 -27.94
CA VAL A 26 -17.61 -13.00 -27.18
C VAL A 26 -16.70 -13.88 -28.06
N SER A 27 -16.83 -13.79 -29.38
CA SER A 27 -16.13 -14.67 -30.30
C SER A 27 -14.66 -14.32 -30.53
N ARG A 28 -14.28 -13.07 -30.26
CA ARG A 28 -12.95 -12.53 -30.57
C ARG A 28 -12.43 -11.64 -29.43
N PRO A 29 -11.74 -12.23 -28.46
CA PRO A 29 -11.00 -11.44 -27.47
C PRO A 29 -10.04 -10.47 -28.16
N THR A 30 -9.92 -9.24 -27.62
CA THR A 30 -9.10 -8.17 -28.19
C THR A 30 -7.72 -8.07 -27.56
N ALA A 31 -7.59 -8.45 -26.29
CA ALA A 31 -6.35 -8.40 -25.54
C ALA A 31 -6.33 -9.47 -24.44
N LYS A 32 -5.13 -9.85 -24.01
CA LYS A 32 -4.94 -10.62 -22.77
C LYS A 32 -4.84 -9.67 -21.58
N ILE A 33 -5.55 -9.98 -20.51
CA ILE A 33 -5.40 -9.29 -19.22
C ILE A 33 -4.24 -9.95 -18.49
N GLN A 34 -3.24 -9.13 -18.10
CA GLN A 34 -2.09 -9.64 -17.36
C GLN A 34 -2.52 -10.00 -15.92
N PRO A 35 -2.03 -11.11 -15.36
CA PRO A 35 -2.26 -11.43 -13.94
C PRO A 35 -1.83 -10.30 -12.98
N THR A 36 -0.88 -9.47 -13.40
CA THR A 36 -0.33 -8.34 -12.66
C THR A 36 -1.14 -7.04 -12.81
N MET A 37 -2.25 -7.04 -13.57
CA MET A 37 -2.94 -5.81 -13.96
C MET A 37 -3.43 -4.98 -12.77
N TYR A 38 -3.97 -5.62 -11.75
CA TYR A 38 -4.42 -4.95 -10.54
C TYR A 38 -3.52 -5.31 -9.37
N GLY A 39 -2.94 -4.31 -8.72
CA GLY A 39 -1.99 -4.52 -7.66
C GLY A 39 -2.09 -3.49 -6.55
N ILE A 40 -1.06 -3.47 -5.72
CA ILE A 40 -0.92 -2.55 -4.60
C ILE A 40 0.42 -1.85 -4.64
N PHE A 41 0.43 -0.60 -4.17
CA PHE A 41 1.62 0.21 -3.96
C PHE A 41 1.77 0.53 -2.47
N PHE A 42 2.93 0.26 -1.92
CA PHE A 42 3.25 0.62 -0.54
C PHE A 42 4.36 1.66 -0.49
N GLU A 43 4.12 2.70 0.28
CA GLU A 43 5.11 3.66 0.71
C GLU A 43 4.94 3.90 2.21
N ASP A 44 6.05 4.07 2.93
CA ASP A 44 6.02 4.48 4.33
C ASP A 44 5.77 5.98 4.45
N ILE A 45 4.54 6.38 4.16
CA ILE A 45 3.93 7.67 4.42
C ILE A 45 2.80 7.44 5.43
N ASN A 46 2.39 8.46 6.17
CA ASN A 46 1.26 8.38 7.10
C ASN A 46 1.41 7.30 8.20
N PHE A 47 2.65 6.97 8.58
CA PHE A 47 2.99 5.88 9.50
C PHE A 47 2.51 4.50 9.00
N GLY A 48 2.61 4.27 7.69
CA GLY A 48 2.20 3.01 7.07
C GLY A 48 3.07 1.81 7.43
N ALA A 49 4.37 2.00 7.68
CA ALA A 49 5.29 0.94 8.12
C ALA A 49 5.34 0.84 9.64
N ASP A 50 6.29 1.54 10.28
CA ASP A 50 6.39 1.58 11.74
C ASP A 50 5.16 2.24 12.36
N GLY A 51 4.50 1.56 13.28
CA GLY A 51 3.21 1.98 13.84
C GLY A 51 1.99 1.65 12.98
N GLY A 52 2.20 0.99 11.84
CA GLY A 52 1.19 0.54 10.90
C GLY A 52 1.32 -0.95 10.57
N LEU A 53 1.72 -1.26 9.34
CA LEU A 53 1.82 -2.63 8.83
C LEU A 53 2.83 -3.49 9.62
N TYR A 54 3.96 -2.92 10.02
CA TYR A 54 4.92 -3.56 10.90
C TYR A 54 4.39 -3.53 12.33
N ALA A 55 4.19 -4.71 12.93
CA ALA A 55 3.46 -4.83 14.18
C ALA A 55 4.28 -4.51 15.45
N GLU A 56 5.44 -3.85 15.32
CA GLU A 56 6.19 -3.30 16.47
C GLU A 56 5.38 -2.19 17.15
N LEU A 57 5.17 -2.31 18.44
CA LEU A 57 4.39 -1.36 19.22
C LEU A 57 5.25 -0.32 19.95
N VAL A 58 6.55 -0.57 20.08
CA VAL A 58 7.51 0.32 20.76
C VAL A 58 8.14 1.26 19.75
N LYS A 59 7.94 2.57 19.93
CA LYS A 59 8.59 3.60 19.13
C LYS A 59 10.01 3.84 19.61
N ASN A 60 10.97 3.99 18.68
CA ASN A 60 12.37 4.27 19.00
C ASN A 60 12.99 3.23 19.97
N ARG A 61 12.87 1.96 19.60
CA ARG A 61 13.21 0.80 20.44
C ARG A 61 14.68 0.70 20.85
N SER A 62 15.60 1.35 20.09
CA SER A 62 17.06 1.33 20.32
C SER A 62 17.63 2.73 20.60
N PHE A 63 16.80 3.73 20.86
CA PHE A 63 17.23 5.10 21.25
C PHE A 63 18.06 5.84 20.20
N GLU A 64 17.96 5.46 18.93
CA GLU A 64 18.77 6.00 17.82
C GLU A 64 18.23 7.30 17.22
N PHE A 65 17.04 7.77 17.62
CA PHE A 65 16.54 9.05 17.15
C PHE A 65 17.47 10.19 17.57
N PRO A 66 17.58 11.30 16.79
CA PRO A 66 18.43 12.44 17.13
C PRO A 66 18.15 13.02 18.53
N GLN A 67 16.90 12.90 18.99
CA GLN A 67 16.52 13.08 20.38
C GLN A 67 16.21 11.69 20.96
N PRO A 68 17.13 11.07 21.69
CA PRO A 68 17.05 9.64 22.03
C PRO A 68 15.81 9.23 22.82
N PHE A 69 15.17 10.17 23.53
CA PHE A 69 13.95 9.91 24.31
C PHE A 69 12.65 10.20 23.55
N VAL A 70 12.68 10.49 22.23
CA VAL A 70 11.42 10.56 21.46
C VAL A 70 10.68 9.22 21.54
N GLY A 71 9.41 9.26 21.95
CA GLY A 71 8.60 8.08 22.25
C GLY A 71 8.79 7.50 23.65
N TRP A 72 9.75 8.01 24.41
CA TRP A 72 10.06 7.58 25.77
C TRP A 72 9.90 8.70 26.79
N VAL A 73 9.35 8.37 27.95
CA VAL A 73 9.26 9.28 29.11
C VAL A 73 10.07 8.66 30.25
N PRO A 74 11.32 9.10 30.47
CA PRO A 74 12.14 8.60 31.56
C PRO A 74 11.67 9.18 32.90
N PHE A 75 11.83 8.42 33.97
CA PHE A 75 11.62 8.84 35.33
C PHE A 75 12.71 8.28 36.27
N GLY A 76 13.11 9.05 37.25
CA GLY A 76 14.29 8.74 38.06
C GLY A 76 15.59 9.03 37.30
N ASN A 77 16.64 8.25 37.57
CA ASN A 77 17.94 8.43 36.93
C ASN A 77 18.07 7.48 35.73
N VAL A 78 17.83 8.05 34.55
CA VAL A 78 17.92 7.34 33.27
C VAL A 78 18.75 8.17 32.30
N THR A 79 19.77 7.56 31.71
CA THR A 79 20.68 8.21 30.75
C THR A 79 20.89 7.33 29.50
N VAL A 80 21.14 7.96 28.35
CA VAL A 80 21.55 7.28 27.15
C VAL A 80 23.06 7.11 27.12
N GLN A 81 23.52 5.95 26.70
CA GLN A 81 24.93 5.55 26.61
C GLN A 81 25.21 5.01 25.21
N ASP A 82 26.48 4.99 24.82
CA ASP A 82 26.97 4.44 23.54
C ASP A 82 28.26 3.61 23.69
N ALA A 83 28.84 3.55 24.90
CA ALA A 83 30.03 2.79 25.17
C ALA A 83 29.72 1.30 25.45
N GLU A 84 30.48 0.39 24.84
CA GLU A 84 30.26 -1.06 24.95
C GLU A 84 28.82 -1.44 24.50
N SER A 85 28.40 -0.92 23.38
CA SER A 85 27.07 -1.10 22.78
C SER A 85 26.72 -2.57 22.57
N CYS A 86 25.41 -2.85 22.51
CA CYS A 86 24.89 -4.17 22.18
C CYS A 86 25.06 -4.48 20.68
N PHE A 87 24.92 -3.46 19.83
CA PHE A 87 24.91 -3.57 18.37
C PHE A 87 25.77 -2.49 17.73
N ASP A 88 26.57 -2.87 16.72
CA ASP A 88 27.50 -1.96 16.06
C ASP A 88 26.82 -0.82 15.30
N ARG A 89 25.65 -1.08 14.69
CA ARG A 89 24.94 -0.12 13.84
C ARG A 89 23.82 0.61 14.58
N ASN A 90 23.47 0.17 15.78
CA ASN A 90 22.56 0.81 16.72
C ASN A 90 23.26 0.89 18.09
N PRO A 91 24.21 1.82 18.27
CA PRO A 91 25.09 1.81 19.44
C PRO A 91 24.45 2.34 20.71
N HIS A 92 23.35 3.09 20.61
CA HIS A 92 22.73 3.70 21.78
C HIS A 92 21.94 2.68 22.62
N TYR A 93 22.02 2.84 23.92
CA TYR A 93 21.21 2.10 24.89
C TYR A 93 20.89 2.96 26.10
N VAL A 94 19.93 2.57 26.93
CA VAL A 94 19.64 3.28 28.17
C VAL A 94 20.28 2.60 29.36
N ARG A 95 20.79 3.43 30.29
CA ARG A 95 21.20 3.05 31.65
C ARG A 95 20.19 3.54 32.63
N ILE A 96 19.62 2.65 33.41
CA ILE A 96 18.69 2.93 34.51
C ILE A 96 19.41 2.71 35.81
N VAL A 97 19.42 3.72 36.67
CA VAL A 97 20.05 3.67 38.01
C VAL A 97 19.00 3.89 39.08
N ASN A 98 18.84 2.93 39.96
CA ASN A 98 18.09 3.10 41.21
C ASN A 98 19.07 3.18 42.36
N ASP A 99 19.23 4.36 42.94
CA ASP A 99 20.18 4.64 44.04
C ASP A 99 19.59 4.42 45.43
N GLY A 100 18.41 3.82 45.54
CA GLY A 100 17.68 3.59 46.77
C GLY A 100 17.01 4.82 47.37
N ARG A 101 17.27 6.03 46.82
CA ARG A 101 16.67 7.28 47.30
C ARG A 101 15.32 7.57 46.64
N LEU A 102 15.17 7.12 45.39
CA LEU A 102 13.95 7.21 44.62
C LEU A 102 13.19 5.91 44.72
N LEU A 103 11.88 5.99 44.87
CA LEU A 103 11.03 4.79 44.93
C LEU A 103 11.02 4.01 43.62
N ARG A 104 11.35 4.66 42.49
CA ARG A 104 11.32 4.07 41.15
C ARG A 104 12.28 4.78 40.20
N ALA A 105 12.92 4.01 39.33
CA ALA A 105 13.64 4.50 38.17
C ALA A 105 13.25 3.64 36.95
N GLY A 106 13.01 4.26 35.81
CA GLY A 106 12.56 3.53 34.61
C GLY A 106 12.08 4.45 33.50
N LEU A 107 11.32 3.90 32.58
CA LEU A 107 10.77 4.63 31.42
C LEU A 107 9.44 4.06 30.94
N ASP A 108 8.62 4.96 30.40
CA ASP A 108 7.38 4.65 29.70
C ASP A 108 7.61 4.82 28.20
N ASN A 109 7.14 3.87 27.38
CA ASN A 109 7.04 4.06 25.93
C ASN A 109 5.60 4.38 25.54
N GLU A 110 5.44 5.46 24.79
CA GLU A 110 4.14 5.95 24.35
C GLU A 110 3.65 5.28 23.03
N GLY A 111 4.47 4.45 22.42
CA GLY A 111 4.18 3.83 21.12
C GLY A 111 4.02 4.84 19.98
N TYR A 112 3.32 4.41 18.96
CA TYR A 112 2.96 5.22 17.79
C TYR A 112 1.56 5.80 17.99
N ARG A 113 1.47 7.00 18.64
CA ARG A 113 0.18 7.61 19.05
C ARG A 113 -0.61 6.73 20.03
N GLY A 114 0.09 5.97 20.85
CA GLY A 114 -0.44 4.97 21.78
C GLY A 114 -0.01 3.55 21.41
N ILE A 115 -0.09 2.66 22.37
CA ILE A 115 0.08 1.22 22.17
C ILE A 115 -1.30 0.58 22.17
N GLY A 116 -1.70 -0.05 21.05
CA GLY A 116 -2.96 -0.76 20.93
C GLY A 116 -2.90 -2.13 21.62
N LEU A 117 -3.69 -2.31 22.67
CA LEU A 117 -3.81 -3.57 23.39
C LEU A 117 -5.24 -4.08 23.35
N LYS A 118 -5.43 -5.39 23.11
CA LYS A 118 -6.73 -6.08 23.11
C LYS A 118 -6.81 -7.04 24.28
N GLN A 119 -7.91 -7.00 25.01
CA GLN A 119 -8.16 -7.90 26.14
C GLN A 119 -8.06 -9.37 25.71
N GLY A 120 -7.29 -10.14 26.46
CA GLY A 120 -7.09 -11.57 26.21
C GLY A 120 -6.03 -11.92 25.20
N GLU A 121 -5.56 -10.96 24.38
CA GLU A 121 -4.46 -11.17 23.44
C GLU A 121 -3.11 -11.18 24.18
N GLU A 122 -2.16 -11.91 23.61
CA GLU A 122 -0.80 -12.01 24.14
C GLU A 122 0.17 -11.15 23.35
N TYR A 123 1.08 -10.52 24.09
CA TYR A 123 2.13 -9.65 23.58
C TYR A 123 3.49 -10.18 24.03
N ARG A 124 4.45 -10.18 23.12
CA ARG A 124 5.83 -10.59 23.41
C ARG A 124 6.68 -9.35 23.61
N PHE A 125 7.07 -9.11 24.85
CA PHE A 125 8.12 -8.17 25.20
C PHE A 125 9.47 -8.82 24.99
N THR A 126 10.43 -8.10 24.37
CA THR A 126 11.84 -8.48 24.34
C THR A 126 12.71 -7.25 24.60
N ALA A 127 13.86 -7.46 25.25
CA ALA A 127 14.89 -6.44 25.40
C ALA A 127 16.25 -7.13 25.56
N TYR A 128 17.31 -6.47 25.16
CA TYR A 128 18.67 -6.87 25.55
C TYR A 128 19.01 -6.13 26.84
N THR A 129 19.58 -6.85 27.82
CA THR A 129 19.87 -6.32 29.16
C THR A 129 21.24 -6.79 29.63
N ARG A 130 21.89 -5.99 30.46
CA ARG A 130 23.03 -6.40 31.28
C ARG A 130 23.01 -5.65 32.63
N THR A 131 23.67 -6.21 33.61
CA THR A 131 23.94 -5.55 34.90
C THR A 131 25.44 -5.30 34.99
N PRO A 132 25.92 -4.04 34.89
CA PRO A 132 27.35 -3.75 34.76
C PRO A 132 28.20 -4.29 35.93
N ASP A 133 27.64 -4.38 37.13
CA ASP A 133 28.26 -4.93 38.33
C ASP A 133 27.98 -6.44 38.53
N ALA A 134 27.37 -7.09 37.57
CA ALA A 134 27.00 -8.51 37.57
C ALA A 134 26.02 -8.92 38.71
N ARG A 135 25.48 -7.99 39.47
CA ARG A 135 24.50 -8.31 40.53
C ARG A 135 23.13 -8.64 39.95
N PRO A 136 22.37 -9.55 40.57
CA PRO A 136 20.98 -9.81 40.19
C PRO A 136 20.12 -8.54 40.43
N MET A 137 19.33 -8.16 39.41
CA MET A 137 18.40 -7.03 39.44
C MET A 137 16.99 -7.49 39.09
N LYS A 138 15.99 -6.86 39.70
CA LYS A 138 14.57 -7.10 39.36
C LYS A 138 14.04 -5.95 38.51
N LEU A 139 13.50 -6.31 37.37
CA LEU A 139 12.74 -5.42 36.48
C LEU A 139 11.25 -5.74 36.55
N SER A 140 10.43 -4.72 36.53
CA SER A 140 9.00 -4.82 36.29
C SER A 140 8.69 -4.39 34.87
N ILE A 141 7.96 -5.22 34.13
CA ILE A 141 7.39 -4.91 32.82
C ILE A 141 5.89 -4.74 33.01
N GLU A 142 5.37 -3.58 32.65
CA GLU A 142 4.02 -3.16 33.01
C GLU A 142 3.24 -2.68 31.78
N LEU A 143 1.93 -2.99 31.73
CA LEU A 143 0.99 -2.42 30.75
C LEU A 143 0.11 -1.40 31.48
N VAL A 144 0.18 -0.16 31.01
CA VAL A 144 -0.52 1.00 31.59
C VAL A 144 -1.55 1.48 30.59
N ASN A 145 -2.80 1.60 30.99
CA ASN A 145 -3.87 2.09 30.11
C ASN A 145 -3.80 3.62 29.91
N SER A 146 -4.63 4.15 29.02
CA SER A 146 -4.72 5.58 28.69
C SER A 146 -5.07 6.46 29.91
N ARG A 147 -5.70 5.88 30.96
CA ARG A 147 -6.00 6.57 32.22
C ARG A 147 -4.84 6.58 33.21
N GLY A 148 -3.71 5.96 32.87
CA GLY A 148 -2.54 5.85 33.74
C GLY A 148 -2.63 4.72 34.77
N GLU A 149 -3.62 3.84 34.66
CA GLU A 149 -3.78 2.69 35.56
C GLU A 149 -2.86 1.54 35.12
N ASN A 150 -2.03 1.06 36.04
CA ASN A 150 -1.20 -0.13 35.83
C ASN A 150 -2.04 -1.38 36.06
N LEU A 151 -2.47 -2.03 34.97
CA LEU A 151 -3.39 -3.17 35.02
C LEU A 151 -2.70 -4.53 34.84
N LEU A 152 -1.43 -4.53 34.40
CA LEU A 152 -0.60 -5.74 34.33
C LEU A 152 0.82 -5.40 34.72
N LYS A 153 1.36 -6.19 35.64
CA LYS A 153 2.74 -6.13 36.11
C LYS A 153 3.36 -7.51 36.07
N LYS A 154 4.52 -7.64 35.45
CA LYS A 154 5.31 -8.88 35.45
C LYS A 154 6.75 -8.60 35.83
N GLU A 155 7.22 -9.22 36.91
CA GLU A 155 8.59 -9.09 37.38
C GLU A 155 9.48 -10.17 36.76
N ILE A 156 10.70 -9.78 36.41
CA ILE A 156 11.76 -10.69 35.96
C ILE A 156 13.05 -10.38 36.71
N GLU A 157 13.87 -11.39 36.89
CA GLU A 157 15.23 -11.24 37.42
C GLU A 157 16.23 -11.32 36.27
N ILE A 158 17.16 -10.36 36.26
CA ILE A 158 18.25 -10.29 35.28
C ILE A 158 19.58 -10.22 36.03
N SER A 159 20.62 -10.80 35.44
CA SER A 159 21.97 -10.78 36.01
C SER A 159 23.03 -10.97 34.94
N GLY A 160 24.25 -10.55 35.22
CA GLY A 160 25.40 -10.71 34.34
C GLY A 160 25.80 -9.43 33.63
N ASN A 161 27.10 -9.29 33.40
CA ASN A 161 27.70 -8.10 32.80
C ASN A 161 27.80 -8.15 31.26
N SER A 162 27.38 -9.24 30.64
CA SER A 162 27.25 -9.36 29.19
C SER A 162 25.80 -9.16 28.75
N TRP A 163 25.61 -8.62 27.54
CA TRP A 163 24.30 -8.45 26.95
C TRP A 163 23.57 -9.78 26.75
N GLN A 164 22.34 -9.86 27.25
CA GLN A 164 21.48 -11.03 27.15
C GLN A 164 20.08 -10.64 26.74
N LYS A 165 19.49 -11.39 25.80
CA LYS A 165 18.12 -11.17 25.36
C LYS A 165 17.12 -11.73 26.37
N GLN A 166 16.28 -10.87 26.90
CA GLN A 166 15.14 -11.25 27.72
C GLN A 166 13.88 -11.42 26.83
N THR A 167 12.99 -12.30 27.24
CA THR A 167 11.69 -12.49 26.59
C THR A 167 10.61 -12.72 27.63
N VAL A 168 9.53 -11.94 27.54
CA VAL A 168 8.40 -12.01 28.46
C VAL A 168 7.09 -12.02 27.67
N LEU A 169 6.18 -12.95 27.99
CA LEU A 169 4.83 -12.94 27.45
C LEU A 169 3.89 -12.21 28.42
N LEU A 170 3.14 -11.27 27.86
CA LEU A 170 2.18 -10.43 28.59
C LEU A 170 0.79 -10.68 27.97
N ARG A 171 -0.18 -11.04 28.80
CA ARG A 171 -1.58 -11.18 28.35
C ARG A 171 -2.37 -9.97 28.82
N SER A 172 -2.86 -9.16 27.89
CA SER A 172 -3.57 -7.94 28.25
C SER A 172 -4.89 -8.22 28.97
N PRO A 173 -5.13 -7.62 30.15
CA PRO A 173 -6.41 -7.75 30.84
C PRO A 173 -7.47 -6.74 30.35
N PHE A 174 -7.13 -5.84 29.40
CA PHE A 174 -7.99 -4.77 28.94
C PHE A 174 -7.81 -4.50 27.44
N THR A 175 -8.74 -3.75 26.86
CA THR A 175 -8.65 -3.21 25.50
C THR A 175 -8.51 -1.69 25.56
N ASP A 176 -7.45 -1.14 24.93
CA ASP A 176 -7.19 0.30 24.87
C ASP A 176 -6.27 0.61 23.68
N ALA A 177 -6.60 1.64 22.90
CA ALA A 177 -5.82 2.08 21.73
C ALA A 177 -4.61 2.97 22.10
N HIS A 178 -4.57 3.52 23.33
CA HIS A 178 -3.60 4.53 23.75
C HIS A 178 -2.87 4.12 25.04
N SER A 179 -2.59 2.82 25.18
CA SER A 179 -1.81 2.28 26.29
C SER A 179 -0.33 2.66 26.19
N ARG A 180 0.41 2.34 27.23
CA ARG A 180 1.87 2.52 27.34
C ARG A 180 2.53 1.25 27.84
N LEU A 181 3.75 1.03 27.41
CA LEU A 181 4.67 0.06 28.01
C LEU A 181 5.52 0.77 29.06
N ARG A 182 5.57 0.25 30.28
CA ARG A 182 6.43 0.77 31.35
C ARG A 182 7.45 -0.29 31.76
N VAL A 183 8.71 0.15 31.91
CA VAL A 183 9.80 -0.66 32.46
C VAL A 183 10.35 0.02 33.70
N VAL A 184 10.44 -0.71 34.81
CA VAL A 184 10.85 -0.17 36.12
C VAL A 184 11.95 -1.03 36.74
N LEU A 185 13.04 -0.44 37.15
CA LEU A 185 14.06 -1.07 37.99
C LEU A 185 13.61 -1.04 39.43
N LEU A 186 13.35 -2.22 40.03
CA LEU A 186 12.81 -2.37 41.38
C LEU A 186 13.90 -2.46 42.46
N THR A 187 15.07 -3.03 42.12
CA THR A 187 16.19 -3.19 43.04
C THR A 187 17.16 -2.01 42.95
N GLU A 188 17.81 -1.70 44.06
CA GLU A 188 18.93 -0.77 44.06
C GLU A 188 20.09 -1.30 43.21
N GLY A 189 20.58 -0.48 42.27
CA GLY A 189 21.67 -0.83 41.37
C GLY A 189 21.50 -0.25 39.98
N THR A 190 22.19 -0.82 39.01
CA THR A 190 22.26 -0.35 37.62
C THR A 190 21.89 -1.45 36.61
N VAL A 191 21.08 -1.09 35.64
CA VAL A 191 20.74 -1.93 34.49
C VAL A 191 20.92 -1.14 33.20
N ASP A 192 21.57 -1.77 32.22
CA ASP A 192 21.62 -1.30 30.83
C ASP A 192 20.58 -2.08 30.03
N MET A 193 19.84 -1.37 29.15
CA MET A 193 18.81 -1.96 28.28
C MET A 193 18.89 -1.39 26.88
N ASP A 194 18.71 -2.27 25.88
CA ASP A 194 18.66 -1.89 24.47
C ASP A 194 17.64 -2.74 23.72
N HIS A 195 17.26 -2.26 22.52
CA HIS A 195 16.31 -2.91 21.60
C HIS A 195 15.06 -3.41 22.34
N ILE A 196 14.40 -2.48 23.04
CA ILE A 196 13.17 -2.76 23.79
C ILE A 196 12.00 -2.81 22.81
N SER A 197 11.32 -3.96 22.76
CA SER A 197 10.34 -4.28 21.73
C SER A 197 9.10 -4.93 22.32
N LEU A 198 7.94 -4.67 21.72
CA LEU A 198 6.67 -5.28 22.11
C LEU A 198 5.86 -5.62 20.85
N PHE A 199 5.65 -6.90 20.59
CA PHE A 199 4.84 -7.38 19.46
C PHE A 199 3.61 -8.14 19.92
N PRO A 200 2.46 -8.04 19.22
CA PRO A 200 1.41 -9.03 19.37
C PRO A 200 1.95 -10.42 18.98
N VAL A 201 1.56 -11.45 19.70
CA VAL A 201 1.89 -12.84 19.32
C VAL A 201 1.12 -13.23 18.05
N ARG A 202 -0.11 -12.74 17.93
CA ARG A 202 -0.96 -12.93 16.75
C ARG A 202 -0.63 -11.91 15.66
N THR A 203 0.28 -12.30 14.78
CA THR A 203 0.63 -11.56 13.56
C THR A 203 0.13 -12.29 12.31
N TRP A 204 0.31 -11.71 11.12
CA TRP A 204 0.01 -12.40 9.88
C TRP A 204 0.81 -13.72 9.78
N LYS A 205 0.10 -14.83 9.49
CA LYS A 205 0.65 -16.21 9.51
C LYS A 205 1.41 -16.56 10.79
N ASN A 206 1.14 -15.86 11.90
CA ASN A 206 1.81 -16.03 13.20
C ASN A 206 3.34 -15.92 13.13
N ARG A 207 3.88 -15.17 12.17
CA ARG A 207 5.32 -14.93 12.10
C ARG A 207 5.78 -14.11 13.29
N LYS A 208 6.86 -14.57 13.94
CA LYS A 208 7.47 -13.83 15.03
C LYS A 208 7.93 -12.45 14.54
N ASN A 209 7.59 -11.40 15.28
CA ASN A 209 7.89 -10.01 14.92
C ASN A 209 7.40 -9.65 13.50
N GLY A 210 6.24 -10.17 13.14
CA GLY A 210 5.65 -10.06 11.82
C GLY A 210 4.77 -8.84 11.64
N LEU A 211 3.85 -8.96 10.69
CA LEU A 211 2.98 -7.87 10.25
C LEU A 211 1.63 -7.91 10.95
N ARG A 212 0.97 -6.78 11.03
CA ARG A 212 -0.38 -6.61 11.57
C ARG A 212 -1.39 -7.40 10.75
N ALA A 213 -2.01 -8.40 11.37
CA ALA A 213 -2.82 -9.39 10.67
C ALA A 213 -4.06 -8.79 9.99
N ASP A 214 -4.71 -7.80 10.60
CA ASP A 214 -5.89 -7.12 10.04
C ASP A 214 -5.54 -6.29 8.79
N LEU A 215 -4.41 -5.58 8.80
CA LEU A 215 -3.96 -4.80 7.66
C LEU A 215 -3.54 -5.70 6.48
N VAL A 216 -2.79 -6.78 6.76
CA VAL A 216 -2.43 -7.73 5.68
C VAL A 216 -3.65 -8.46 5.14
N GLN A 217 -4.65 -8.79 5.98
CA GLN A 217 -5.90 -9.38 5.51
C GLN A 217 -6.61 -8.44 4.53
N ALA A 218 -6.64 -7.14 4.82
CA ALA A 218 -7.21 -6.18 3.88
C ALA A 218 -6.45 -6.12 2.53
N LEU A 219 -5.12 -6.29 2.54
CA LEU A 219 -4.34 -6.40 1.31
C LEU A 219 -4.63 -7.72 0.55
N TYR A 220 -4.72 -8.82 1.27
CA TYR A 220 -5.05 -10.13 0.70
C TYR A 220 -6.42 -10.14 0.03
N ASP A 221 -7.41 -9.48 0.66
CA ASP A 221 -8.78 -9.35 0.15
C ASP A 221 -8.87 -8.51 -1.15
N LEU A 222 -7.85 -7.71 -1.48
CA LEU A 222 -7.76 -6.99 -2.77
C LEU A 222 -7.38 -7.92 -3.93
N ASN A 223 -6.86 -9.13 -3.65
CA ASN A 223 -6.34 -10.08 -4.63
C ASN A 223 -5.30 -9.46 -5.58
N PRO A 224 -4.22 -8.85 -5.05
CA PRO A 224 -3.27 -8.12 -5.87
C PRO A 224 -2.40 -9.06 -6.71
N GLY A 225 -2.22 -8.75 -7.99
CA GLY A 225 -1.32 -9.48 -8.88
C GLY A 225 0.12 -8.93 -8.88
N VAL A 226 0.33 -7.72 -8.38
CA VAL A 226 1.65 -7.09 -8.22
C VAL A 226 1.71 -6.29 -6.93
N PHE A 227 2.89 -6.25 -6.32
CA PHE A 227 3.18 -5.43 -5.14
C PHE A 227 4.41 -4.56 -5.39
N ARG A 228 4.20 -3.24 -5.57
CA ARG A 228 5.25 -2.22 -5.67
C ARG A 228 5.65 -1.75 -4.28
N PHE A 229 6.95 -1.76 -3.99
CA PHE A 229 7.53 -1.34 -2.71
C PHE A 229 8.98 -0.83 -2.88
N PRO A 230 9.59 -0.21 -1.89
CA PRO A 230 9.10 0.22 -0.58
C PRO A 230 8.42 1.59 -0.66
N GLY A 231 8.24 2.12 -1.83
CA GLY A 231 7.58 3.40 -2.03
C GLY A 231 7.90 4.08 -3.33
N GLY A 232 7.46 5.29 -3.33
CA GLY A 232 7.67 6.42 -4.19
C GLY A 232 8.82 7.28 -3.70
N CYS A 233 8.54 8.50 -3.19
CA CYS A 233 9.55 9.50 -2.82
C CYS A 233 10.55 9.06 -1.75
N ILE A 234 10.24 8.07 -0.91
CA ILE A 234 11.21 7.57 0.08
C ILE A 234 12.43 6.90 -0.56
N ILE A 235 12.31 6.40 -1.81
CA ILE A 235 13.43 5.85 -2.57
C ILE A 235 14.49 6.92 -2.83
N GLU A 236 14.03 8.12 -3.14
CA GLU A 236 14.84 9.27 -3.46
C GLU A 236 15.49 9.88 -2.20
N GLY A 237 14.71 9.91 -1.10
CA GLY A 237 15.06 10.65 0.11
C GLY A 237 14.90 12.15 -0.04
N ASN A 238 14.96 12.88 1.08
CA ASN A 238 15.09 14.34 1.07
C ASN A 238 16.48 14.76 0.56
N THR A 239 17.49 13.97 0.92
CA THR A 239 18.87 14.02 0.43
C THR A 239 19.29 12.62 0.00
N LEU A 240 20.41 12.49 -0.75
CA LEU A 240 20.97 11.19 -1.10
C LEU A 240 21.33 10.36 0.16
N ALA A 241 21.71 11.01 1.24
CA ALA A 241 22.04 10.33 2.50
C ALA A 241 20.83 9.68 3.17
N THR A 242 19.63 10.24 2.98
CA THR A 242 18.37 9.75 3.57
C THR A 242 17.54 8.89 2.62
N ARG A 243 18.06 8.58 1.42
CA ARG A 243 17.40 7.66 0.49
C ARG A 243 17.22 6.29 1.13
N TYR A 244 16.21 5.57 0.70
CA TYR A 244 16.01 4.19 1.15
C TYR A 244 17.10 3.27 0.55
N GLN A 245 18.09 2.89 1.37
CA GLN A 245 19.12 1.92 0.97
C GLN A 245 18.69 0.52 1.39
N TRP A 246 18.31 -0.31 0.42
CA TRP A 246 17.75 -1.64 0.69
C TRP A 246 18.70 -2.56 1.48
N LYS A 247 20.02 -2.44 1.28
CA LYS A 247 21.04 -3.20 2.01
C LYS A 247 21.03 -2.92 3.51
N ASN A 248 20.52 -1.75 3.92
CA ASN A 248 20.31 -1.41 5.34
C ASN A 248 19.08 -2.13 5.93
N SER A 249 18.18 -2.63 5.10
CA SER A 249 16.90 -3.20 5.52
C SER A 249 16.88 -4.74 5.50
N VAL A 250 18.03 -5.38 5.30
CA VAL A 250 18.19 -6.83 5.33
C VAL A 250 19.19 -7.25 6.40
N GLY A 251 19.24 -8.53 6.75
CA GLY A 251 20.01 -9.06 7.87
C GLY A 251 19.28 -8.94 9.21
N PRO A 252 19.96 -9.16 10.34
CA PRO A 252 19.37 -9.10 11.68
C PRO A 252 18.72 -7.75 11.96
N VAL A 253 17.47 -7.76 12.40
CA VAL A 253 16.66 -6.55 12.64
C VAL A 253 17.31 -5.62 13.66
N GLU A 254 17.97 -6.18 14.65
CA GLU A 254 18.68 -5.45 15.71
C GLU A 254 19.84 -4.60 15.18
N ASN A 255 20.38 -4.96 14.01
CA ASN A 255 21.52 -4.28 13.38
C ASN A 255 21.14 -3.44 12.17
N ARG A 256 19.86 -3.29 11.86
CA ARG A 256 19.39 -2.38 10.80
C ARG A 256 19.40 -0.95 11.33
N PRO A 257 20.12 -0.02 10.67
CA PRO A 257 20.24 1.35 11.18
C PRO A 257 18.93 2.10 11.01
N LEU A 258 18.74 3.12 11.84
CA LEU A 258 17.66 4.08 11.66
C LEU A 258 17.82 4.81 10.32
N ASN A 259 16.73 4.99 9.59
CA ASN A 259 16.67 5.87 8.43
C ASN A 259 15.72 7.04 8.69
N GLU A 260 16.09 8.24 8.26
CA GLU A 260 15.18 9.37 8.33
C GLU A 260 14.17 9.27 7.20
N ASN A 261 12.88 9.33 7.54
CA ASN A 261 11.83 9.26 6.54
C ASN A 261 11.80 10.55 5.72
N ARG A 262 11.69 10.42 4.39
CA ARG A 262 11.55 11.53 3.43
C ARG A 262 10.46 12.52 3.86
N TRP A 263 9.36 12.02 4.39
CA TRP A 263 8.19 12.80 4.77
C TRP A 263 8.34 13.55 6.11
N ASN A 264 9.46 13.38 6.80
CA ASN A 264 9.75 14.07 8.05
C ASN A 264 9.79 15.61 7.90
N TYR A 265 10.18 16.10 6.73
CA TYR A 265 10.33 17.53 6.45
C TYR A 265 9.14 18.15 5.74
N THR A 266 8.48 17.42 4.84
CA THR A 266 7.43 17.96 3.96
C THR A 266 6.20 18.41 4.74
N PHE A 267 5.77 17.64 5.73
CA PHE A 267 4.56 17.89 6.52
C PHE A 267 4.87 18.12 8.00
N LYS A 268 5.76 19.05 8.30
CA LYS A 268 6.26 19.38 9.65
C LYS A 268 5.17 19.53 10.72
N HIS A 269 3.98 19.99 10.33
CA HIS A 269 2.86 20.20 11.25
C HIS A 269 2.28 18.89 11.83
N LYS A 270 2.57 17.74 11.23
CA LYS A 270 2.03 16.44 11.65
C LYS A 270 3.06 15.52 12.26
N ALA A 271 4.16 15.26 11.58
CA ALA A 271 5.08 14.19 11.95
C ALA A 271 6.47 14.66 12.35
N PHE A 272 6.92 15.81 11.82
CA PHE A 272 8.24 16.34 12.14
C PHE A 272 8.39 16.71 13.63
N PRO A 273 9.51 16.42 14.31
CA PRO A 273 10.74 15.81 13.79
C PRO A 273 10.86 14.30 14.12
N ASP A 274 9.81 13.57 14.24
CA ASP A 274 9.81 12.23 14.82
C ASP A 274 9.42 11.11 13.84
N TYR A 275 9.50 11.37 12.52
CA TYR A 275 9.20 10.39 11.51
C TYR A 275 10.47 9.74 10.96
N PHE A 276 10.81 8.59 11.53
CA PHE A 276 11.97 7.77 11.18
C PHE A 276 11.53 6.35 10.88
N GLN A 277 12.36 5.62 10.13
CA GLN A 277 12.15 4.22 9.78
C GLN A 277 13.13 3.34 10.54
N SER A 278 12.61 2.39 11.32
CA SER A 278 13.44 1.39 11.99
C SER A 278 13.98 0.33 11.05
N LEU A 279 13.50 0.31 9.78
CA LEU A 279 13.76 -0.71 8.77
C LEU A 279 13.41 -2.15 9.23
N GLY A 280 12.59 -2.28 10.27
CA GLY A 280 12.06 -3.56 10.70
C GLY A 280 11.15 -4.22 9.66
N LEU A 281 10.39 -3.40 8.92
CA LEU A 281 9.77 -3.75 7.64
C LEU A 281 10.77 -3.37 6.54
N GLY A 282 11.53 -4.34 6.07
CA GLY A 282 12.56 -4.16 5.06
C GLY A 282 12.29 -4.98 3.79
N TYR A 283 13.27 -5.01 2.89
CA TYR A 283 13.10 -5.69 1.59
C TYR A 283 12.80 -7.18 1.73
N TYR A 284 13.40 -7.85 2.70
CA TYR A 284 13.09 -9.26 2.96
C TYR A 284 11.62 -9.45 3.35
N GLU A 285 11.11 -8.62 4.24
CA GLU A 285 9.72 -8.66 4.69
C GLU A 285 8.74 -8.29 3.57
N TYR A 286 9.10 -7.35 2.68
CA TYR A 286 8.30 -7.02 1.48
C TYR A 286 8.24 -8.19 0.48
N PHE A 287 9.33 -8.89 0.24
CA PHE A 287 9.35 -10.08 -0.60
C PHE A 287 8.49 -11.21 0.00
N LEU A 288 8.61 -11.46 1.31
CA LEU A 288 7.73 -12.43 2.00
C LEU A 288 6.26 -12.05 1.91
N LEU A 289 5.94 -10.75 2.03
CA LEU A 289 4.56 -10.29 1.89
C LEU A 289 4.06 -10.47 0.45
N SER A 290 4.89 -10.24 -0.56
CA SER A 290 4.54 -10.49 -1.96
C SER A 290 4.12 -11.95 -2.17
N GLU A 291 4.90 -12.91 -1.66
CA GLU A 291 4.55 -14.33 -1.71
C GLU A 291 3.26 -14.65 -0.94
N ASP A 292 3.10 -14.07 0.24
CA ASP A 292 1.90 -14.28 1.07
C ASP A 292 0.62 -13.83 0.38
N LEU A 293 0.70 -12.77 -0.41
CA LEU A 293 -0.40 -12.21 -1.18
C LEU A 293 -0.59 -12.89 -2.54
N GLY A 294 0.38 -13.70 -2.99
CA GLY A 294 0.41 -14.24 -4.35
C GLY A 294 0.69 -13.18 -5.42
N ALA A 295 1.30 -12.06 -5.03
CA ALA A 295 1.61 -10.93 -5.89
C ALA A 295 3.06 -10.98 -6.40
N GLU A 296 3.29 -10.59 -7.66
CA GLU A 296 4.65 -10.43 -8.18
C GLU A 296 5.34 -9.23 -7.49
N PRO A 297 6.55 -9.38 -6.94
CA PRO A 297 7.26 -8.27 -6.34
C PRO A 297 7.76 -7.27 -7.40
N LEU A 298 7.59 -5.98 -7.13
CA LEU A 298 8.13 -4.87 -7.92
C LEU A 298 8.89 -3.91 -6.99
N PRO A 299 10.14 -4.23 -6.65
CA PRO A 299 10.99 -3.30 -5.91
C PRO A 299 11.39 -2.11 -6.78
N VAL A 300 11.45 -0.92 -6.16
CA VAL A 300 11.93 0.31 -6.79
C VAL A 300 13.19 0.78 -6.09
N LEU A 301 14.19 1.23 -6.85
CA LEU A 301 15.50 1.65 -6.34
C LEU A 301 15.86 3.07 -6.77
N SER A 302 16.67 3.73 -5.94
CA SER A 302 17.27 5.02 -6.27
C SER A 302 18.22 4.89 -7.47
N CYS A 303 18.14 5.85 -8.38
CA CYS A 303 19.05 5.97 -9.53
C CYS A 303 20.18 6.99 -9.30
N GLY A 304 20.48 7.35 -8.05
CA GLY A 304 21.51 8.35 -7.74
C GLY A 304 21.03 9.79 -7.85
N LEU A 305 19.70 9.99 -7.71
CA LEU A 305 19.06 11.29 -7.58
C LEU A 305 18.27 11.32 -6.26
N SER A 306 18.40 12.40 -5.49
CA SER A 306 17.45 12.70 -4.43
C SER A 306 16.19 13.31 -5.04
N CYS A 307 15.15 13.52 -4.23
CA CYS A 307 13.91 14.13 -4.69
C CYS A 307 14.17 15.50 -5.32
N GLN A 308 13.81 15.63 -6.61
CA GLN A 308 14.05 16.86 -7.37
C GLN A 308 13.18 18.05 -6.91
N TYR A 309 12.14 17.79 -6.12
CA TYR A 309 11.38 18.85 -5.44
C TYR A 309 11.99 19.29 -4.11
N GLU A 310 13.00 18.56 -3.59
CA GLU A 310 13.65 18.84 -2.32
C GLU A 310 15.11 19.26 -2.53
N SER A 311 16.09 18.47 -2.11
CA SER A 311 17.49 18.87 -2.24
C SER A 311 18.03 18.84 -3.66
N ASN A 312 17.45 18.03 -4.54
CA ASN A 312 17.86 17.82 -5.92
C ASN A 312 19.37 17.48 -6.04
N GLU A 313 19.87 16.68 -5.10
CA GLU A 313 21.24 16.18 -5.15
C GLU A 313 21.41 15.15 -6.26
N VAL A 314 22.55 15.20 -6.92
CA VAL A 314 22.86 14.40 -8.11
C VAL A 314 24.20 13.74 -7.93
N VAL A 315 24.26 12.41 -7.98
CA VAL A 315 25.50 11.66 -8.06
C VAL A 315 26.13 11.87 -9.44
N PRO A 316 27.42 12.22 -9.58
CA PRO A 316 28.09 12.25 -10.87
C PRO A 316 27.97 10.91 -11.62
N LEU A 317 27.88 10.95 -12.95
CA LEU A 317 27.71 9.70 -13.74
C LEU A 317 28.87 8.72 -13.59
N ASP A 318 30.09 9.22 -13.41
CA ASP A 318 31.32 8.42 -13.17
C ASP A 318 31.38 7.86 -11.73
N GLU A 319 30.49 8.28 -10.84
CA GLU A 319 30.34 7.74 -9.48
C GLU A 319 29.06 6.91 -9.31
N LEU A 320 28.36 6.57 -10.39
CA LEU A 320 27.06 5.88 -10.36
C LEU A 320 27.17 4.36 -10.09
N ASP A 321 28.35 3.77 -10.27
CA ASP A 321 28.58 2.32 -10.15
C ASP A 321 28.03 1.70 -8.84
N PRO A 322 28.16 2.31 -7.64
CA PRO A 322 27.60 1.73 -6.41
C PRO A 322 26.06 1.59 -6.46
N TYR A 323 25.37 2.51 -7.10
CA TYR A 323 23.91 2.47 -7.24
C TYR A 323 23.47 1.40 -8.25
N VAL A 324 24.21 1.27 -9.35
CA VAL A 324 24.00 0.19 -10.32
C VAL A 324 24.24 -1.16 -9.67
N GLN A 325 25.30 -1.28 -8.86
CA GLN A 325 25.61 -2.51 -8.13
C GLN A 325 24.52 -2.84 -7.11
N ASP A 326 23.89 -1.84 -6.47
CA ASP A 326 22.74 -2.05 -5.58
C ASP A 326 21.58 -2.75 -6.32
N ALA A 327 21.32 -2.38 -7.57
CA ALA A 327 20.27 -3.03 -8.37
C ALA A 327 20.64 -4.48 -8.74
N LEU A 328 21.89 -4.71 -9.16
CA LEU A 328 22.37 -6.05 -9.49
C LEU A 328 22.38 -6.98 -8.28
N ASP A 329 22.80 -6.46 -7.12
CA ASP A 329 22.81 -7.19 -5.85
C ASP A 329 21.41 -7.52 -5.36
N LEU A 330 20.43 -6.61 -5.56
CA LEU A 330 19.03 -6.89 -5.20
C LEU A 330 18.44 -8.03 -6.04
N ILE A 331 18.74 -8.06 -7.35
CA ILE A 331 18.32 -9.16 -8.21
C ILE A 331 18.96 -10.46 -7.74
N GLU A 332 20.24 -10.43 -7.35
CA GLU A 332 20.92 -11.61 -6.77
C GLU A 332 20.32 -12.00 -5.41
N PHE A 333 19.97 -11.02 -4.54
CA PHE A 333 19.28 -11.30 -3.28
C PHE A 333 17.96 -12.02 -3.53
N ALA A 334 17.16 -11.54 -4.48
CA ALA A 334 15.86 -12.11 -4.78
C ALA A 334 15.95 -13.48 -5.49
N ASN A 335 16.85 -13.64 -6.47
CA ASN A 335 16.86 -14.77 -7.40
C ASN A 335 18.12 -15.62 -7.36
N GLY A 336 19.20 -15.14 -6.74
CA GLY A 336 20.49 -15.81 -6.73
C GLY A 336 20.48 -17.13 -5.95
N PRO A 337 21.36 -18.07 -6.29
CA PRO A 337 21.50 -19.32 -5.56
C PRO A 337 22.05 -19.08 -4.15
N VAL A 338 21.77 -19.99 -3.21
CA VAL A 338 22.27 -19.92 -1.81
C VAL A 338 23.80 -19.91 -1.69
N THR A 339 24.50 -20.20 -2.76
CA THR A 339 25.97 -20.13 -2.83
C THR A 339 26.50 -18.75 -3.23
N SER A 340 25.65 -17.86 -3.72
CA SER A 340 26.00 -16.47 -4.01
C SER A 340 25.97 -15.61 -2.74
N THR A 341 26.60 -14.44 -2.76
CA THR A 341 26.69 -13.56 -1.58
C THR A 341 25.33 -13.18 -1.05
N TRP A 342 24.45 -12.67 -1.91
CA TRP A 342 23.14 -12.17 -1.50
C TRP A 342 22.09 -13.28 -1.38
N GLY A 343 22.16 -14.33 -2.19
CA GLY A 343 21.32 -15.51 -2.04
C GLY A 343 21.61 -16.27 -0.75
N LYS A 344 22.87 -16.29 -0.29
CA LYS A 344 23.25 -16.83 1.03
C LYS A 344 22.61 -16.03 2.16
N LEU A 345 22.66 -14.70 2.12
CA LEU A 345 22.03 -13.84 3.13
C LEU A 345 20.51 -14.09 3.18
N ARG A 346 19.84 -14.16 2.02
CA ARG A 346 18.41 -14.52 1.96
C ARG A 346 18.13 -15.84 2.67
N ALA A 347 18.94 -16.88 2.42
CA ALA A 347 18.80 -18.18 3.05
C ALA A 347 19.05 -18.13 4.58
N GLU A 348 20.05 -17.38 5.03
CA GLU A 348 20.34 -17.15 6.44
C GLU A 348 19.20 -16.40 7.15
N MET A 349 18.47 -15.55 6.45
CA MET A 349 17.25 -14.90 6.93
C MET A 349 16.03 -15.84 6.96
N GLY A 350 16.16 -17.07 6.48
CA GLY A 350 15.12 -18.10 6.56
C GLY A 350 14.40 -18.43 5.25
N HIS A 351 14.83 -17.88 4.11
CA HIS A 351 14.22 -18.14 2.80
C HIS A 351 15.27 -18.61 1.78
N PRO A 352 15.59 -19.90 1.72
CA PRO A 352 16.59 -20.42 0.78
C PRO A 352 16.14 -20.37 -0.69
N GLU A 353 14.82 -20.47 -0.95
CA GLU A 353 14.27 -20.45 -2.29
C GLU A 353 14.28 -19.04 -2.89
N PRO A 354 14.38 -18.88 -4.22
CA PRO A 354 14.23 -17.58 -4.89
C PRO A 354 12.85 -16.98 -4.71
N PHE A 355 12.76 -15.65 -4.68
CA PHE A 355 11.49 -14.90 -4.71
C PHE A 355 10.92 -14.71 -6.12
N HIS A 356 11.59 -15.21 -7.15
CA HIS A 356 11.17 -15.15 -8.55
C HIS A 356 10.89 -13.73 -9.05
N LEU A 357 11.75 -12.78 -8.67
CA LEU A 357 11.69 -11.40 -9.15
C LEU A 357 11.77 -11.35 -10.67
N LYS A 358 10.81 -10.66 -11.30
CA LYS A 358 10.69 -10.53 -12.76
C LYS A 358 10.83 -9.09 -13.25
N MET A 359 10.71 -8.11 -12.37
CA MET A 359 10.74 -6.70 -12.75
C MET A 359 11.33 -5.83 -11.63
N ILE A 360 11.91 -4.70 -12.02
CA ILE A 360 12.53 -3.73 -11.11
C ILE A 360 12.27 -2.31 -11.61
N GLY A 361 11.93 -1.41 -10.69
CA GLY A 361 11.81 0.01 -10.98
C GLY A 361 13.10 0.76 -10.68
N ILE A 362 13.51 1.66 -11.57
CA ILE A 362 14.70 2.48 -11.45
C ILE A 362 14.31 3.95 -11.39
N GLY A 363 14.46 4.55 -10.22
CA GLY A 363 14.00 5.90 -9.93
C GLY A 363 12.49 5.97 -9.65
N ASN A 364 12.04 7.11 -9.14
CA ASN A 364 10.65 7.42 -8.85
C ASN A 364 10.35 8.88 -9.22
N GLU A 365 9.32 9.13 -10.02
CA GLU A 365 8.87 10.48 -10.42
C GLU A 365 9.96 11.42 -10.96
N GLN A 366 11.14 10.94 -11.26
CA GLN A 366 12.27 11.75 -11.72
C GLN A 366 12.11 12.15 -13.17
N TRP A 367 12.72 13.28 -13.53
CA TRP A 367 12.52 13.90 -14.84
C TRP A 367 13.81 14.49 -15.41
N ASP A 368 13.73 14.98 -16.64
CA ASP A 368 14.77 15.57 -17.44
C ASP A 368 15.90 14.61 -17.85
N LYS A 369 16.84 15.15 -18.60
CA LYS A 369 18.01 14.44 -19.11
C LYS A 369 18.83 13.80 -18.00
N VAL A 370 18.91 14.44 -16.85
CA VAL A 370 19.64 13.92 -15.69
C VAL A 370 19.14 12.54 -15.24
N TYR A 371 17.83 12.30 -15.36
CA TYR A 371 17.24 11.00 -15.08
C TYR A 371 17.49 10.00 -16.22
N THR A 372 17.21 10.40 -17.47
CA THR A 372 17.26 9.47 -18.61
C THR A 372 18.67 8.93 -18.88
N GLU A 373 19.73 9.73 -18.65
CA GLU A 373 21.13 9.28 -18.73
C GLU A 373 21.43 8.17 -17.70
N ARG A 374 20.92 8.31 -16.48
CA ARG A 374 21.10 7.30 -15.42
C ARG A 374 20.32 6.03 -15.74
N LEU A 375 19.06 6.16 -16.10
CA LEU A 375 18.21 5.03 -16.47
C LEU A 375 18.85 4.20 -17.62
N GLU A 376 19.50 4.87 -18.58
CA GLU A 376 20.21 4.20 -19.66
C GLU A 376 21.40 3.36 -19.15
N VAL A 377 22.17 3.89 -18.19
CA VAL A 377 23.28 3.16 -17.55
C VAL A 377 22.77 1.92 -16.82
N PHE A 378 21.74 2.07 -15.98
CA PHE A 378 21.12 0.95 -15.28
C PHE A 378 20.56 -0.10 -16.25
N THR A 379 19.84 0.35 -17.28
CA THR A 379 19.25 -0.54 -18.28
C THR A 379 20.29 -1.40 -18.97
N LYS A 380 21.43 -0.81 -19.39
CA LYS A 380 22.54 -1.54 -20.00
C LYS A 380 23.15 -2.57 -19.05
N ALA A 381 23.40 -2.19 -17.80
CA ALA A 381 24.02 -3.06 -16.81
C ALA A 381 23.10 -4.24 -16.42
N ILE A 382 21.83 -3.97 -16.17
CA ILE A 382 20.85 -5.00 -15.80
C ILE A 382 20.67 -5.98 -16.97
N ARG A 383 20.46 -5.51 -18.19
CA ARG A 383 20.27 -6.38 -19.35
C ARG A 383 21.49 -7.23 -19.68
N ALA A 384 22.69 -6.72 -19.41
CA ALA A 384 23.93 -7.48 -19.61
C ALA A 384 24.04 -8.69 -18.68
N ARG A 385 23.51 -8.59 -17.44
CA ARG A 385 23.64 -9.65 -16.42
C ARG A 385 22.35 -10.45 -16.21
N TYR A 386 21.20 -9.80 -16.33
CA TYR A 386 19.86 -10.35 -16.07
C TYR A 386 18.88 -9.96 -17.19
N PRO A 387 19.04 -10.52 -18.41
CA PRO A 387 18.28 -10.09 -19.59
C PRO A 387 16.76 -10.30 -19.48
N ASP A 388 16.32 -11.21 -18.61
CA ASP A 388 14.90 -11.52 -18.42
C ASP A 388 14.19 -10.60 -17.42
N ILE A 389 14.93 -9.76 -16.70
CA ILE A 389 14.35 -8.79 -15.75
C ILE A 389 13.79 -7.60 -16.53
N LYS A 390 12.51 -7.35 -16.36
CA LYS A 390 11.82 -6.19 -16.94
C LYS A 390 12.20 -4.92 -16.16
N ILE A 391 12.42 -3.84 -16.90
CA ILE A 391 12.81 -2.55 -16.35
C ILE A 391 11.61 -1.61 -16.43
N VAL A 392 11.29 -0.98 -15.31
CA VAL A 392 10.27 0.06 -15.19
C VAL A 392 10.95 1.41 -15.07
N GLY A 393 10.67 2.32 -16.00
CA GLY A 393 11.12 3.70 -15.97
C GLY A 393 9.97 4.66 -15.70
N SER A 394 10.27 5.86 -15.22
CA SER A 394 9.28 6.88 -14.83
C SER A 394 8.96 7.84 -15.98
N SER A 395 7.69 8.22 -16.13
CA SER A 395 7.25 9.36 -16.97
C SER A 395 7.22 10.68 -16.19
N GLY A 396 7.78 10.73 -15.00
CA GLY A 396 7.76 11.89 -14.11
C GLY A 396 6.50 11.94 -13.23
N PRO A 397 6.31 13.05 -12.48
CA PRO A 397 5.25 13.16 -11.48
C PRO A 397 3.88 13.60 -12.05
N ASN A 398 3.79 13.87 -13.34
CA ASN A 398 2.63 14.48 -13.95
C ASN A 398 1.95 13.57 -14.97
N ALA A 399 0.63 13.68 -15.07
CA ALA A 399 -0.16 12.93 -16.04
C ALA A 399 0.03 13.37 -17.50
N ASP A 400 0.57 14.56 -17.72
CA ASP A 400 0.80 15.23 -19.02
C ASP A 400 1.79 16.40 -18.88
N GLY A 401 2.02 17.15 -19.96
CA GLY A 401 2.87 18.33 -20.01
C GLY A 401 4.33 18.03 -20.27
N ASP A 402 5.18 19.07 -20.17
CA ASP A 402 6.56 19.06 -20.68
C ASP A 402 7.42 17.89 -20.18
N LYS A 403 7.29 17.53 -18.90
CA LYS A 403 8.04 16.40 -18.32
C LYS A 403 7.60 15.07 -18.92
N PHE A 404 6.30 14.84 -18.97
CA PHE A 404 5.70 13.64 -19.55
C PHE A 404 6.04 13.51 -21.04
N ASP A 405 5.88 14.60 -21.80
CA ASP A 405 6.11 14.64 -23.25
C ASP A 405 7.59 14.43 -23.61
N TYR A 406 8.51 14.84 -22.74
CA TYR A 406 9.94 14.55 -22.87
C TYR A 406 10.26 13.09 -22.53
N LEU A 407 9.73 12.58 -21.43
CA LEU A 407 10.13 11.28 -20.88
C LEU A 407 9.59 10.09 -21.69
N TRP A 408 8.37 10.14 -22.20
CA TRP A 408 7.80 9.02 -22.95
C TRP A 408 8.63 8.61 -24.19
N PRO A 409 9.04 9.52 -25.09
CA PRO A 409 9.95 9.17 -26.18
C PRO A 409 11.29 8.62 -25.71
N GLU A 410 11.84 9.15 -24.60
CA GLU A 410 13.08 8.66 -24.01
C GLU A 410 12.93 7.25 -23.44
N MET A 411 11.83 6.92 -22.76
CA MET A 411 11.55 5.55 -22.31
C MET A 411 11.57 4.56 -23.48
N LYS A 412 10.95 4.95 -24.59
CA LYS A 412 10.96 4.16 -25.83
C LYS A 412 12.37 4.05 -26.44
N ARG A 413 13.15 5.13 -26.44
CA ARG A 413 14.53 5.16 -26.94
C ARG A 413 15.46 4.26 -26.11
N ILE A 414 15.37 4.36 -24.79
CA ILE A 414 16.17 3.56 -23.84
C ILE A 414 15.75 2.09 -23.92
N GLY A 415 14.50 1.82 -24.26
CA GLY A 415 13.97 0.48 -24.41
C GLY A 415 13.59 -0.16 -23.06
N VAL A 416 12.98 0.61 -22.14
CA VAL A 416 12.36 0.04 -20.94
C VAL A 416 11.16 -0.82 -21.31
N ASP A 417 10.77 -1.73 -20.43
CA ASP A 417 9.64 -2.63 -20.67
C ASP A 417 8.31 -2.00 -20.27
N LEU A 418 8.33 -1.19 -19.20
CA LEU A 418 7.17 -0.50 -18.67
C LEU A 418 7.50 0.96 -18.36
N VAL A 419 6.50 1.82 -18.52
CA VAL A 419 6.56 3.23 -18.13
C VAL A 419 5.58 3.47 -16.99
N ASP A 420 6.09 3.97 -15.88
CA ASP A 420 5.35 4.29 -14.68
C ASP A 420 4.73 5.69 -14.82
N GLU A 421 3.41 5.75 -14.91
CA GLU A 421 2.62 6.98 -15.02
C GLU A 421 1.86 7.27 -13.73
N HIS A 422 1.83 8.54 -13.31
CA HIS A 422 1.21 8.97 -12.06
C HIS A 422 0.08 9.99 -12.30
N TYR A 423 -1.06 9.83 -11.58
CA TYR A 423 -2.26 10.67 -11.73
C TYR A 423 -2.88 11.01 -10.38
N TYR A 424 -2.55 12.15 -9.82
CA TYR A 424 -3.22 12.73 -8.66
C TYR A 424 -4.10 13.90 -9.14
N MET A 425 -5.31 13.59 -9.60
CA MET A 425 -6.18 14.48 -10.36
C MET A 425 -7.58 14.55 -9.76
N ALA A 426 -8.34 15.60 -10.14
CA ALA A 426 -9.73 15.74 -9.72
C ALA A 426 -10.65 14.65 -10.34
N PRO A 427 -11.82 14.35 -9.75
CA PRO A 427 -12.76 13.36 -10.27
C PRO A 427 -13.14 13.59 -11.74
N ASP A 428 -13.33 14.84 -12.15
CA ASP A 428 -13.68 15.19 -13.54
C ASP A 428 -12.60 14.75 -14.53
N TRP A 429 -11.32 14.83 -14.13
CA TRP A 429 -10.23 14.35 -14.97
C TRP A 429 -10.32 12.83 -15.17
N PHE A 430 -10.59 12.06 -14.14
CA PHE A 430 -10.74 10.60 -14.23
C PHE A 430 -11.89 10.21 -15.14
N PHE A 431 -13.05 10.86 -15.02
CA PHE A 431 -14.17 10.66 -15.92
C PHE A 431 -13.82 11.01 -17.37
N ALA A 432 -13.17 12.14 -17.60
CA ALA A 432 -12.81 12.60 -18.95
C ALA A 432 -11.72 11.72 -19.60
N ASN A 433 -10.89 11.03 -18.82
CA ASN A 433 -9.74 10.27 -19.31
C ASN A 433 -9.96 8.74 -19.37
N ALA A 434 -11.20 8.25 -19.24
CA ALA A 434 -11.51 6.83 -19.41
C ALA A 434 -11.16 6.28 -20.81
N ALA A 435 -10.90 7.12 -21.81
CA ALA A 435 -10.43 6.77 -23.14
C ALA A 435 -8.93 7.03 -23.37
N ARG A 436 -8.17 7.42 -22.34
CA ARG A 436 -6.76 7.83 -22.44
C ARG A 436 -5.91 6.87 -23.27
N TYR A 437 -6.00 5.59 -22.99
CA TYR A 437 -5.16 4.55 -23.60
C TYR A 437 -5.65 4.01 -24.93
N ASP A 438 -6.84 4.43 -25.41
CA ASP A 438 -7.39 3.96 -26.69
C ASP A 438 -6.50 4.34 -27.89
N SER A 439 -5.69 5.42 -27.76
CA SER A 439 -4.80 5.91 -28.81
C SER A 439 -3.31 5.57 -28.62
N TYR A 440 -2.91 4.92 -27.53
CA TYR A 440 -1.49 4.61 -27.27
C TYR A 440 -0.93 3.60 -28.29
N ASP A 441 0.37 3.73 -28.61
CA ASP A 441 1.07 2.77 -29.48
C ASP A 441 1.18 1.40 -28.80
N ARG A 442 0.61 0.39 -29.41
CA ARG A 442 0.61 -1.00 -28.90
C ARG A 442 1.96 -1.70 -29.01
N ARG A 443 2.92 -1.15 -29.77
CA ARG A 443 4.24 -1.75 -30.05
C ARG A 443 5.35 -1.27 -29.12
N GLY A 444 5.09 -0.20 -28.36
CA GLY A 444 6.07 0.39 -27.44
C GLY A 444 6.11 -0.29 -26.06
N PRO A 445 6.81 0.34 -25.12
CA PRO A 445 6.74 -0.01 -23.71
C PRO A 445 5.29 -0.07 -23.22
N LYS A 446 5.03 -0.91 -22.23
CA LYS A 446 3.70 -1.02 -21.63
C LYS A 446 3.53 0.02 -20.52
N VAL A 447 2.29 0.30 -20.16
CA VAL A 447 1.97 1.25 -19.10
C VAL A 447 1.87 0.53 -17.76
N PHE A 448 2.48 1.11 -16.78
CA PHE A 448 2.20 0.92 -15.37
C PHE A 448 1.53 2.20 -14.84
N ALA A 449 0.25 2.16 -14.52
CA ALA A 449 -0.42 3.23 -13.78
C ALA A 449 -0.04 3.09 -12.30
N GLY A 450 1.17 3.54 -11.95
CA GLY A 450 1.85 3.13 -10.73
C GLY A 450 1.45 3.89 -9.49
N GLU A 451 0.97 5.13 -9.65
CA GLU A 451 0.39 5.89 -8.56
C GLU A 451 -0.81 6.69 -9.08
N TYR A 452 -1.98 6.42 -8.55
CA TYR A 452 -3.15 7.24 -8.83
C TYR A 452 -4.12 7.28 -7.65
N ALA A 453 -4.76 8.43 -7.50
CA ALA A 453 -5.92 8.62 -6.66
C ALA A 453 -6.72 9.81 -7.18
N SER A 454 -8.04 9.71 -7.11
CA SER A 454 -8.95 10.82 -7.41
C SER A 454 -9.04 11.76 -6.21
N HIS A 455 -8.70 13.04 -6.41
CA HIS A 455 -8.64 14.07 -5.38
C HIS A 455 -9.83 15.01 -5.47
N ASP A 456 -10.79 14.91 -4.57
CA ASP A 456 -11.94 15.84 -4.49
C ASP A 456 -11.56 17.12 -3.73
N HIS A 457 -10.96 18.09 -4.43
CA HIS A 457 -10.66 19.41 -3.90
C HIS A 457 -11.84 20.38 -4.14
N PRO A 458 -12.17 21.27 -3.19
CA PRO A 458 -11.44 21.64 -1.97
C PRO A 458 -11.93 20.93 -0.70
N THR A 459 -12.75 19.91 -0.79
CA THR A 459 -13.27 19.23 0.41
C THR A 459 -12.15 18.56 1.22
N GLY A 460 -10.96 18.44 0.61
CA GLY A 460 -9.69 18.12 1.28
C GLY A 460 -9.64 16.78 1.97
N LYS A 461 -10.68 15.92 1.73
CA LYS A 461 -10.68 14.70 2.50
C LYS A 461 -11.32 13.63 1.70
N ALA A 462 -10.54 12.92 1.05
CA ALA A 462 -11.28 11.87 1.28
C ALA A 462 -11.75 11.05 0.17
N ASN A 463 -11.50 9.95 0.37
CA ASN A 463 -12.08 8.74 -0.16
C ASN A 463 -13.61 8.76 -0.04
N ASN A 464 -14.28 9.74 -0.69
CA ASN A 464 -15.72 9.79 -0.79
C ASN A 464 -16.21 8.98 -2.00
N PHE A 465 -17.51 8.80 -2.13
CA PHE A 465 -18.06 7.98 -3.21
C PHE A 465 -17.85 8.59 -4.61
N LEU A 466 -17.75 9.91 -4.74
CA LEU A 466 -17.43 10.57 -6.01
C LEU A 466 -16.04 10.17 -6.51
N THR A 467 -15.04 10.21 -5.64
CA THR A 467 -13.67 9.80 -6.01
C THR A 467 -13.61 8.32 -6.37
N ALA A 468 -14.26 7.46 -5.60
CA ALA A 468 -14.34 6.03 -5.89
C ALA A 468 -15.01 5.74 -7.24
N LEU A 469 -16.13 6.42 -7.55
CA LEU A 469 -16.86 6.19 -8.79
C LEU A 469 -16.10 6.71 -10.01
N SER A 470 -15.36 7.84 -9.87
CA SER A 470 -14.52 8.36 -10.94
C SER A 470 -13.35 7.43 -11.27
N GLU A 471 -12.73 6.82 -10.25
CA GLU A 471 -11.72 5.78 -10.44
C GLU A 471 -12.32 4.53 -11.09
N ALA A 472 -13.51 4.09 -10.66
CA ALA A 472 -14.18 2.95 -11.28
C ALA A 472 -14.44 3.19 -12.78
N ALA A 473 -14.82 4.39 -13.16
CA ALA A 473 -15.00 4.79 -14.56
C ALA A 473 -13.68 4.76 -15.34
N PHE A 474 -12.61 5.35 -14.81
CA PHE A 474 -11.28 5.36 -15.41
C PHE A 474 -10.72 3.94 -15.60
N MET A 475 -10.89 3.07 -14.60
CA MET A 475 -10.41 1.69 -14.63
C MET A 475 -11.09 0.83 -15.72
N THR A 476 -12.29 1.21 -16.21
CA THR A 476 -12.86 0.55 -17.40
C THR A 476 -11.98 0.74 -18.62
N GLY A 477 -11.34 1.92 -18.73
CA GLY A 477 -10.37 2.24 -19.78
C GLY A 477 -9.05 1.50 -19.63
N LEU A 478 -8.56 1.32 -18.40
CA LEU A 478 -7.37 0.51 -18.13
C LEU A 478 -7.58 -0.92 -18.62
N GLU A 479 -8.67 -1.58 -18.20
CA GLU A 479 -8.96 -2.97 -18.55
C GLU A 479 -9.24 -3.15 -20.05
N ARG A 480 -9.99 -2.22 -20.66
CA ARG A 480 -10.25 -2.27 -22.11
C ARG A 480 -8.96 -2.25 -22.92
N ASN A 481 -7.92 -1.60 -22.41
CA ASN A 481 -6.61 -1.45 -23.03
C ASN A 481 -5.53 -2.33 -22.38
N ALA A 482 -5.87 -3.55 -21.96
CA ALA A 482 -4.94 -4.47 -21.30
C ALA A 482 -3.74 -4.90 -22.16
N ASP A 483 -3.77 -4.65 -23.47
CA ASP A 483 -2.63 -4.80 -24.38
C ASP A 483 -1.60 -3.67 -24.27
N VAL A 484 -1.97 -2.58 -23.63
CA VAL A 484 -1.10 -1.43 -23.32
C VAL A 484 -0.86 -1.32 -21.82
N VAL A 485 -1.91 -1.34 -21.00
CA VAL A 485 -1.82 -1.22 -19.54
C VAL A 485 -1.63 -2.60 -18.92
N HIS A 486 -0.46 -2.86 -18.35
CA HIS A 486 -0.13 -4.14 -17.75
C HIS A 486 -0.22 -4.17 -16.23
N LEU A 487 -0.10 -2.99 -15.57
CA LEU A 487 -0.16 -2.85 -14.13
C LEU A 487 -0.88 -1.55 -13.75
N ALA A 488 -1.59 -1.59 -12.62
CA ALA A 488 -2.25 -0.43 -12.02
C ALA A 488 -2.27 -0.58 -10.50
N THR A 489 -1.84 0.47 -9.76
CA THR A 489 -1.79 0.46 -8.31
C THR A 489 -2.28 1.79 -7.74
N TYR A 490 -3.23 1.75 -6.81
CA TYR A 490 -3.70 2.92 -6.08
C TYR A 490 -2.65 3.40 -5.08
N ALA A 491 -2.52 4.70 -4.89
CA ALA A 491 -1.57 5.32 -3.97
C ALA A 491 -2.16 6.56 -3.24
N PRO A 492 -1.78 6.78 -1.96
CA PRO A 492 -1.11 5.87 -1.03
C PRO A 492 -2.03 4.78 -0.46
N LEU A 493 -1.41 3.76 0.14
CA LEU A 493 -2.13 2.58 0.60
C LEU A 493 -2.72 2.73 2.00
N PHE A 494 -1.94 3.27 2.96
CA PHE A 494 -2.28 3.30 4.38
C PHE A 494 -2.16 4.69 4.99
N ALA A 495 -3.09 5.03 5.91
CA ALA A 495 -2.97 6.20 6.77
C ALA A 495 -3.41 5.91 8.21
N HIS A 496 -2.56 6.27 9.18
CA HIS A 496 -2.93 6.28 10.58
C HIS A 496 -3.80 7.52 10.87
N VAL A 497 -4.99 7.33 11.45
CA VAL A 497 -5.99 8.40 11.64
C VAL A 497 -5.50 9.59 12.47
N ASP A 498 -4.58 9.34 13.42
CA ASP A 498 -4.03 10.38 14.30
C ASP A 498 -2.69 10.97 13.82
N ALA A 499 -2.14 10.44 12.69
CA ALA A 499 -0.79 10.81 12.26
C ALA A 499 -0.63 10.99 10.74
N TRP A 500 -1.73 11.01 9.99
CA TRP A 500 -1.68 11.19 8.55
C TRP A 500 -1.16 12.57 8.16
N GLN A 501 -0.45 12.62 7.05
CA GLN A 501 0.13 13.83 6.44
C GLN A 501 -0.49 14.11 5.08
N TRP A 502 -0.79 13.04 4.35
CA TRP A 502 -1.34 13.03 3.00
C TRP A 502 -2.68 12.31 2.99
N ASN A 503 -3.58 12.73 2.12
CA ASN A 503 -4.84 12.09 1.77
C ASN A 503 -5.20 12.36 0.29
N PRO A 504 -6.03 11.55 -0.37
CA PRO A 504 -6.73 10.36 0.14
C PRO A 504 -5.84 9.12 0.25
N ASP A 505 -6.24 8.13 1.06
CA ASP A 505 -5.54 6.86 1.25
C ASP A 505 -6.53 5.69 1.15
N LEU A 506 -6.06 4.51 0.73
CA LEU A 506 -6.96 3.40 0.45
C LEU A 506 -7.54 2.76 1.73
N ILE A 507 -6.70 2.62 2.76
CA ILE A 507 -7.05 1.99 4.04
C ILE A 507 -6.62 2.92 5.18
N TRP A 508 -7.57 3.27 6.04
CA TRP A 508 -7.30 4.04 7.25
C TRP A 508 -7.31 3.13 8.47
N PHE A 509 -6.47 3.41 9.45
CA PHE A 509 -6.35 2.57 10.63
C PHE A 509 -6.00 3.38 11.88
N ASP A 510 -6.36 2.82 13.05
CA ASP A 510 -5.85 3.20 14.36
C ASP A 510 -5.01 2.05 14.96
N ASN A 511 -4.64 2.15 16.20
CA ASN A 511 -3.83 1.13 16.87
C ASN A 511 -4.57 -0.22 17.09
N LEU A 512 -5.86 -0.30 16.83
CA LEU A 512 -6.69 -1.49 17.08
C LEU A 512 -7.53 -1.94 15.90
N ARG A 513 -7.90 -1.02 14.98
CA ARG A 513 -8.90 -1.22 13.94
C ARG A 513 -8.39 -0.70 12.61
N MET A 514 -9.06 -1.07 11.54
CA MET A 514 -8.88 -0.50 10.22
C MET A 514 -10.24 -0.23 9.55
N MET A 515 -10.24 0.64 8.56
CA MET A 515 -11.41 1.03 7.77
C MET A 515 -11.08 0.92 6.28
N ARG A 516 -11.94 0.24 5.54
CA ARG A 516 -11.92 0.18 4.08
C ARG A 516 -12.68 1.37 3.50
N THR A 517 -12.04 2.11 2.60
CA THR A 517 -12.67 3.25 1.93
C THR A 517 -13.60 2.80 0.79
N PRO A 518 -14.47 3.66 0.26
CA PRO A 518 -15.19 3.37 -0.99
C PRO A 518 -14.25 3.06 -2.16
N ASN A 519 -13.09 3.74 -2.23
CA ASN A 519 -12.04 3.48 -3.23
C ASN A 519 -11.44 2.08 -3.07
N TYR A 520 -11.22 1.62 -1.83
CA TYR A 520 -10.78 0.25 -1.57
C TYR A 520 -11.71 -0.77 -2.22
N TYR A 521 -13.02 -0.60 -2.08
CA TYR A 521 -13.99 -1.51 -2.66
C TYR A 521 -14.01 -1.49 -4.19
N VAL A 522 -13.74 -0.34 -4.81
CA VAL A 522 -13.55 -0.27 -6.27
C VAL A 522 -12.34 -1.11 -6.68
N GLN A 523 -11.18 -0.93 -6.04
CA GLN A 523 -9.99 -1.71 -6.32
C GLN A 523 -10.23 -3.22 -6.11
N GLN A 524 -10.89 -3.60 -5.01
CA GLN A 524 -11.26 -4.99 -4.72
C GLN A 524 -12.17 -5.59 -5.79
N MET A 525 -13.22 -4.86 -6.20
CA MET A 525 -14.14 -5.34 -7.22
C MET A 525 -13.44 -5.56 -8.57
N TYR A 526 -12.45 -4.75 -8.91
CA TYR A 526 -11.61 -4.97 -10.10
C TYR A 526 -10.66 -6.16 -9.91
N GLY A 527 -9.90 -6.22 -8.84
CA GLY A 527 -8.92 -7.29 -8.57
C GLY A 527 -9.55 -8.67 -8.47
N MET A 528 -10.71 -8.78 -7.82
CA MET A 528 -11.46 -10.03 -7.68
C MET A 528 -12.15 -10.47 -8.98
N ASN A 529 -12.29 -9.57 -9.96
CA ASN A 529 -13.03 -9.81 -11.20
C ASN A 529 -12.23 -9.40 -12.46
N ALA A 530 -10.92 -9.63 -12.46
CA ALA A 530 -10.07 -9.23 -13.58
C ALA A 530 -10.47 -9.93 -14.92
N GLY A 531 -10.76 -11.23 -14.88
CA GLY A 531 -10.87 -12.03 -16.08
C GLY A 531 -9.49 -12.35 -16.70
N THR A 532 -9.47 -12.98 -17.86
CA THR A 532 -8.24 -13.35 -18.57
C THR A 532 -8.11 -12.69 -19.94
N ASP A 533 -9.22 -12.30 -20.54
CA ASP A 533 -9.28 -11.79 -21.90
C ASP A 533 -10.28 -10.63 -22.00
N VAL A 534 -9.88 -9.55 -22.62
CA VAL A 534 -10.78 -8.42 -22.91
C VAL A 534 -11.71 -8.77 -24.04
N LEU A 535 -13.01 -8.54 -23.85
CA LEU A 535 -14.03 -8.65 -24.88
C LEU A 535 -14.38 -7.26 -25.42
N ARG A 536 -14.62 -7.16 -26.72
CA ARG A 536 -15.06 -5.91 -27.33
C ARG A 536 -16.47 -5.57 -26.88
N LEU A 537 -16.60 -4.51 -26.08
CA LEU A 537 -17.89 -3.93 -25.67
C LEU A 537 -18.05 -2.56 -26.32
N GLN A 538 -19.19 -2.32 -26.98
CA GLN A 538 -19.48 -1.07 -27.69
C GLN A 538 -20.92 -0.63 -27.49
N MET A 539 -21.12 0.69 -27.53
CA MET A 539 -22.42 1.36 -27.67
C MET A 539 -22.31 2.29 -28.88
N ASP A 540 -23.24 2.18 -29.82
CA ASP A 540 -23.24 2.91 -31.11
C ASP A 540 -21.91 2.77 -31.89
N GLY A 541 -21.33 1.57 -31.84
CA GLY A 541 -20.08 1.24 -32.54
C GLY A 541 -18.81 1.82 -31.91
N LYS A 542 -18.88 2.43 -30.73
CA LYS A 542 -17.75 3.04 -29.99
C LYS A 542 -17.57 2.41 -28.62
N PRO A 543 -16.34 2.42 -28.06
CA PRO A 543 -16.13 2.10 -26.64
C PRO A 543 -17.01 2.96 -25.74
N VAL A 544 -17.48 2.41 -24.63
CA VAL A 544 -18.31 3.14 -23.65
C VAL A 544 -17.40 3.83 -22.63
N ALA A 545 -17.16 5.11 -22.84
CA ALA A 545 -16.17 5.87 -22.09
C ALA A 545 -16.67 7.29 -21.75
N GLY A 546 -17.94 7.42 -21.30
CA GLY A 546 -18.52 8.67 -20.83
C GLY A 546 -19.79 9.12 -21.56
N GLN A 547 -20.17 8.45 -22.64
CA GLN A 547 -21.43 8.75 -23.34
C GLN A 547 -22.61 8.55 -22.36
N ASP A 548 -23.45 9.56 -22.25
CA ASP A 548 -24.61 9.58 -21.32
C ASP A 548 -24.21 9.25 -19.86
N SER A 549 -22.98 9.63 -19.46
CA SER A 549 -22.38 9.32 -18.15
C SER A 549 -22.20 7.82 -17.89
N LEU A 550 -22.12 7.00 -18.94
CA LEU A 550 -21.90 5.56 -18.85
C LEU A 550 -20.46 5.19 -19.19
N TYR A 551 -19.90 4.24 -18.44
CA TYR A 551 -18.58 3.66 -18.67
C TYR A 551 -18.69 2.15 -18.57
N ALA A 552 -18.01 1.44 -19.47
CA ALA A 552 -18.13 -0.01 -19.50
C ALA A 552 -16.89 -0.70 -20.06
N THR A 553 -16.64 -1.91 -19.54
CA THR A 553 -15.71 -2.88 -20.10
C THR A 553 -16.27 -4.30 -19.93
N ALA A 554 -15.82 -5.22 -20.75
CA ALA A 554 -16.18 -6.62 -20.69
C ALA A 554 -14.93 -7.49 -20.77
N SER A 555 -14.92 -8.57 -20.00
CA SER A 555 -13.85 -9.58 -20.05
C SER A 555 -14.41 -11.00 -19.99
N LEU A 556 -13.60 -11.96 -20.39
CA LEU A 556 -13.84 -13.39 -20.26
C LEU A 556 -12.90 -13.94 -19.18
N ASP A 557 -13.43 -14.70 -18.27
CA ASP A 557 -12.68 -15.57 -17.38
C ASP A 557 -12.57 -16.95 -18.04
N ALA A 558 -11.48 -17.20 -18.76
CA ALA A 558 -11.35 -18.42 -19.56
C ALA A 558 -11.41 -19.72 -18.73
N PRO A 559 -10.84 -19.80 -17.50
CA PRO A 559 -10.96 -20.99 -16.66
C PRO A 559 -12.40 -21.36 -16.30
N THR A 560 -13.24 -20.39 -15.96
CA THR A 560 -14.65 -20.63 -15.60
C THR A 560 -15.59 -20.55 -16.81
N GLY A 561 -15.15 -19.85 -17.85
CA GLY A 561 -15.96 -19.50 -19.01
C GLY A 561 -16.94 -18.36 -18.75
N GLU A 562 -16.92 -17.72 -17.61
CA GLU A 562 -17.82 -16.61 -17.27
C GLU A 562 -17.50 -15.35 -18.06
N ILE A 563 -18.52 -14.61 -18.44
CA ILE A 563 -18.41 -13.27 -18.99
C ILE A 563 -18.55 -12.29 -17.83
N ILE A 564 -17.59 -11.37 -17.72
CA ILE A 564 -17.55 -10.36 -16.68
C ILE A 564 -17.83 -9.00 -17.32
N LEU A 565 -18.88 -8.31 -16.84
CA LEU A 565 -19.18 -6.93 -17.26
C LEU A 565 -18.92 -5.99 -16.09
N LYS A 566 -18.23 -4.89 -16.33
CA LYS A 566 -18.06 -3.81 -15.38
C LYS A 566 -18.72 -2.56 -15.94
N LEU A 567 -19.74 -2.05 -15.24
CA LEU A 567 -20.60 -0.97 -15.71
C LEU A 567 -20.65 0.13 -14.64
N VAL A 568 -20.42 1.36 -15.06
CA VAL A 568 -20.55 2.56 -14.22
C VAL A 568 -21.63 3.46 -14.79
N ASN A 569 -22.60 3.84 -13.96
CA ASN A 569 -23.49 4.96 -14.21
C ASN A 569 -23.11 6.12 -13.31
N ALA A 570 -22.41 7.11 -13.87
CA ALA A 570 -22.06 8.34 -13.16
C ALA A 570 -23.17 9.39 -13.15
N GLY A 571 -24.26 9.15 -13.88
CA GLY A 571 -25.41 10.04 -13.96
C GLY A 571 -26.24 10.09 -12.69
N SER A 572 -27.09 11.11 -12.59
CA SER A 572 -28.02 11.32 -11.47
C SER A 572 -29.37 10.61 -11.65
N THR A 573 -29.58 9.94 -12.79
CA THR A 573 -30.81 9.22 -13.13
C THR A 573 -30.50 7.74 -13.42
N PRO A 574 -31.48 6.83 -13.22
CA PRO A 574 -31.33 5.45 -13.68
C PRO A 574 -31.10 5.39 -15.18
N ALA A 575 -30.30 4.45 -15.64
CA ALA A 575 -30.09 4.19 -17.07
C ALA A 575 -30.63 2.80 -17.44
N GLN A 576 -31.51 2.75 -18.44
CA GLN A 576 -31.99 1.49 -19.02
C GLN A 576 -30.99 1.01 -20.06
N VAL A 577 -30.39 -0.14 -19.82
CA VAL A 577 -29.33 -0.71 -20.66
C VAL A 577 -29.70 -2.12 -21.10
N GLN A 578 -29.64 -2.37 -22.39
CA GLN A 578 -29.69 -3.73 -22.95
C GLN A 578 -28.30 -4.11 -23.43
N VAL A 579 -27.75 -5.22 -22.91
CA VAL A 579 -26.48 -5.78 -23.37
C VAL A 579 -26.75 -7.01 -24.22
N ASN A 580 -26.35 -6.96 -25.49
CA ASN A 580 -26.46 -8.06 -26.44
C ASN A 580 -25.11 -8.79 -26.56
N PHE A 581 -25.13 -10.13 -26.49
CA PHE A 581 -23.93 -10.96 -26.59
C PHE A 581 -23.87 -11.66 -27.95
N ASN A 582 -22.92 -11.21 -28.77
CA ASN A 582 -22.67 -11.82 -30.10
C ASN A 582 -21.59 -12.91 -29.98
N GLY A 583 -21.73 -13.96 -30.78
CA GLY A 583 -20.70 -14.99 -30.87
C GLY A 583 -20.73 -16.09 -29.82
N LEU A 584 -21.78 -16.18 -29.01
CA LEU A 584 -21.97 -17.26 -28.02
C LEU A 584 -22.09 -18.66 -28.67
N LYS A 585 -22.31 -18.73 -30.01
CA LYS A 585 -22.50 -19.99 -30.77
C LYS A 585 -23.70 -20.80 -30.23
N LYS A 586 -23.44 -22.01 -29.71
CA LYS A 586 -24.47 -22.88 -29.11
C LYS A 586 -24.64 -22.67 -27.62
N ARG A 587 -23.80 -21.82 -26.99
CA ARG A 587 -23.89 -21.48 -25.58
C ARG A 587 -25.02 -20.49 -25.37
N GLN A 588 -25.77 -20.66 -24.29
CA GLN A 588 -26.78 -19.71 -23.83
C GLN A 588 -26.40 -19.31 -22.42
N LEU A 589 -26.60 -18.04 -22.09
CA LEU A 589 -26.48 -17.58 -20.71
C LEU A 589 -27.68 -18.11 -19.90
N ILE A 590 -27.44 -18.57 -18.71
CA ILE A 590 -28.46 -19.19 -17.86
C ILE A 590 -28.64 -18.45 -16.53
N GLY A 591 -27.71 -17.57 -16.16
CA GLY A 591 -27.78 -16.81 -14.92
C GLY A 591 -26.50 -16.04 -14.61
N GLY A 592 -26.44 -15.52 -13.41
CA GLY A 592 -25.24 -14.83 -12.93
C GLY A 592 -25.45 -14.13 -11.59
N SER A 593 -24.45 -13.35 -11.22
CA SER A 593 -24.46 -12.48 -10.05
C SER A 593 -24.04 -11.05 -10.42
N CYS A 594 -24.50 -10.10 -9.63
CA CYS A 594 -24.09 -8.69 -9.70
C CYS A 594 -23.57 -8.25 -8.34
N THR A 595 -22.32 -7.86 -8.28
CA THR A 595 -21.72 -7.13 -7.15
C THR A 595 -21.75 -5.66 -7.47
N TYR A 596 -22.26 -4.82 -6.56
CA TYR A 596 -22.43 -3.40 -6.84
C TYR A 596 -22.18 -2.50 -5.64
N LEU A 597 -21.68 -1.29 -5.93
CA LEU A 597 -21.63 -0.13 -5.06
C LEU A 597 -22.61 0.92 -5.58
N GLN A 598 -23.40 1.50 -4.72
CA GLN A 598 -24.37 2.53 -5.10
C GLN A 598 -24.67 3.43 -3.91
N ASN A 599 -24.66 4.75 -4.15
CA ASN A 599 -25.15 5.73 -3.20
C ASN A 599 -25.60 7.00 -3.94
N CYS A 600 -26.72 7.57 -3.52
CA CYS A 600 -27.21 8.83 -4.09
C CYS A 600 -26.40 10.05 -3.62
N ASP A 601 -25.69 9.94 -2.50
CA ASP A 601 -24.82 10.99 -1.97
C ASP A 601 -23.36 10.77 -2.37
N TRP A 602 -22.83 11.68 -3.21
CA TRP A 602 -21.45 11.71 -3.65
C TRP A 602 -20.43 11.83 -2.50
N LYS A 603 -20.84 12.46 -1.39
CA LYS A 603 -19.95 12.78 -0.26
C LYS A 603 -19.88 11.67 0.78
N THR A 604 -20.58 10.55 0.56
CA THR A 604 -20.53 9.41 1.48
C THR A 604 -19.11 8.92 1.63
N VAL A 605 -18.66 8.79 2.87
CA VAL A 605 -17.36 8.23 3.29
C VAL A 605 -17.61 7.09 4.28
N ASN A 606 -16.65 6.17 4.37
CA ASN A 606 -16.56 5.21 5.46
C ASN A 606 -15.73 5.79 6.60
N THR A 607 -15.98 5.35 7.83
CA THR A 607 -15.23 5.71 9.03
C THR A 607 -14.87 4.46 9.84
N LEU A 608 -14.00 4.59 10.85
CA LEU A 608 -13.68 3.49 11.75
C LEU A 608 -14.91 2.97 12.54
N GLU A 609 -15.90 3.82 12.73
CA GLU A 609 -17.14 3.51 13.46
C GLU A 609 -18.23 2.95 12.56
N GLN A 610 -18.24 3.34 11.28
CA GLN A 610 -19.32 3.00 10.36
C GLN A 610 -18.81 2.78 8.93
N GLU A 611 -19.04 1.61 8.41
CA GLU A 611 -18.86 1.28 7.00
C GLU A 611 -20.17 1.60 6.26
N ALA A 612 -20.34 2.88 5.88
CA ALA A 612 -21.56 3.38 5.25
C ALA A 612 -21.76 2.86 3.83
N LEU A 613 -20.67 2.49 3.15
CA LEU A 613 -20.68 1.99 1.78
C LEU A 613 -19.77 0.76 1.66
N ALA A 614 -20.38 -0.36 1.31
CA ALA A 614 -19.71 -1.63 1.01
C ALA A 614 -20.41 -2.33 -0.16
N PRO A 615 -19.73 -3.23 -0.90
CA PRO A 615 -20.32 -3.99 -1.99
C PRO A 615 -21.50 -4.85 -1.52
N ARG A 616 -22.56 -4.87 -2.35
CA ARG A 616 -23.70 -5.76 -2.18
C ARG A 616 -23.79 -6.71 -3.36
N ILE A 617 -24.30 -7.91 -3.12
CA ILE A 617 -24.41 -8.95 -4.14
C ILE A 617 -25.88 -9.31 -4.32
N ARG A 618 -26.30 -9.49 -5.57
CA ARG A 618 -27.63 -10.00 -5.93
C ARG A 618 -27.54 -10.98 -7.11
N PRO A 619 -28.45 -11.95 -7.21
CA PRO A 619 -28.59 -12.79 -8.41
C PRO A 619 -29.06 -11.95 -9.60
N VAL A 620 -28.71 -12.40 -10.80
CA VAL A 620 -29.10 -11.77 -12.07
C VAL A 620 -29.78 -12.82 -12.96
N GLN A 621 -30.94 -12.45 -13.51
CA GLN A 621 -31.58 -13.21 -14.56
C GLN A 621 -31.11 -12.70 -15.92
N VAL A 622 -30.87 -13.60 -16.83
CA VAL A 622 -30.37 -13.30 -18.18
C VAL A 622 -31.29 -13.91 -19.23
N GLY A 623 -31.43 -13.27 -20.37
CA GLY A 623 -31.94 -13.89 -21.57
C GLY A 623 -30.87 -14.78 -22.22
N ALA A 624 -31.25 -15.62 -23.16
CA ALA A 624 -30.31 -16.56 -23.81
C ALA A 624 -29.10 -15.87 -24.47
N GLN A 625 -29.26 -14.65 -24.95
CA GLN A 625 -28.23 -13.86 -25.65
C GLN A 625 -28.28 -12.37 -25.29
N SER A 626 -29.04 -11.98 -24.28
CA SER A 626 -29.16 -10.59 -23.85
C SER A 626 -29.34 -10.45 -22.34
N LEU A 627 -29.02 -9.28 -21.84
CA LEU A 627 -29.20 -8.87 -20.44
C LEU A 627 -29.83 -7.48 -20.42
N ASP A 628 -31.04 -7.38 -19.88
CA ASP A 628 -31.72 -6.10 -19.67
C ASP A 628 -31.45 -5.61 -18.25
N LEU A 629 -30.97 -4.38 -18.11
CA LEU A 629 -30.51 -3.80 -16.87
C LEU A 629 -31.10 -2.41 -16.62
N GLU A 630 -31.41 -2.15 -15.38
CA GLU A 630 -31.54 -0.80 -14.86
C GLU A 630 -30.33 -0.49 -14.00
N LEU A 631 -29.42 0.31 -14.52
CA LEU A 631 -28.27 0.81 -13.76
C LEU A 631 -28.74 1.96 -12.88
N GLN A 632 -28.63 1.76 -11.57
CA GLN A 632 -29.00 2.78 -10.61
C GLN A 632 -28.14 4.05 -10.77
N PRO A 633 -28.66 5.24 -10.41
CA PRO A 633 -27.84 6.46 -10.43
C PRO A 633 -26.61 6.30 -9.53
N ARG A 634 -25.49 6.84 -9.97
CA ARG A 634 -24.26 6.85 -9.18
C ARG A 634 -23.92 5.46 -8.67
N SER A 635 -23.67 4.54 -9.60
CA SER A 635 -23.38 3.14 -9.27
C SER A 635 -22.22 2.57 -10.08
N PHE A 636 -21.51 1.65 -9.45
CA PHE A 636 -20.55 0.75 -10.08
C PHE A 636 -21.01 -0.70 -9.88
N SER A 637 -21.11 -1.45 -10.94
CA SER A 637 -21.64 -2.81 -10.93
C SER A 637 -20.73 -3.77 -11.71
N VAL A 638 -20.46 -4.92 -11.13
CA VAL A 638 -19.73 -6.02 -11.76
C VAL A 638 -20.67 -7.22 -11.88
N TYR A 639 -20.90 -7.64 -13.10
CA TYR A 639 -21.73 -8.80 -13.41
C TYR A 639 -20.84 -9.98 -13.80
N ARG A 640 -21.06 -11.16 -13.22
CA ARG A 640 -20.48 -12.44 -13.65
C ARG A 640 -21.61 -13.30 -14.21
N LEU A 641 -21.50 -13.68 -15.48
CA LEU A 641 -22.54 -14.38 -16.25
C LEU A 641 -22.02 -15.72 -16.73
N HIS A 642 -22.82 -16.78 -16.56
CA HIS A 642 -22.48 -18.15 -16.93
C HIS A 642 -23.56 -18.83 -17.77
#